data_5e8beb76d5d0d213255569d96ef4fd74
#
_entry.id   5e8beb76d5d0d213255569d96ef4fd74
#
_cell.length_a   1.000
_cell.length_b   1.000
_cell.length_c   1.000
_cell.angle_alpha   90.00
_cell.angle_beta   90.00
_cell.angle_gamma   90.00
#
_symmetry.space_group_name_H-M   'P 1'
#
loop_
_entity.id
_entity.type
_entity.pdbx_description
1 polymer ?
#
loop_
_entity_poly.entity_id
_entity_poly.type
_entity_poly.pdbx_seq_one_letter_code
_entity_poly.pdbx_strand_id
1 'polypeptide(L)'
;MQLAEVSIRRPVLAVVMSLLIVLIGAVSFKSLSLREYPKIDEPTVTVTTRYVGASAEVIESQVTKPLEDSIAGIDAVDVITSISRAEQSQITVRFRLEKDADTAAAEVRDRTSRVRNRLPQAIDEPVIAKVEADAFPVIWLAFSSDTLNALQINDLVNRVVKPRLQTVTGVADVRIFGERKYAMLVSLDHARLSSYKLTPQDVEDAIRRNNLELPAGRIESTNREFSVSSQTDLNRPGQFGEIVIRSVNGFPVKLRDVAQIREGAANDRSLVRLNGQSAISAGVIRQATANPLDLSAGVREMIPRLKADLPSDVSIDIANDNSVFIDRSIKSVFSTIVEAVVLVALVIFVFLRTVRASIIPIITIPVSLIGAFAMMALAGFTINTLTLLALVLAIGLVVDDAIVVLENIYRHIEEGLDPFSAAIKGVREISFAVVAMTMTLAAVFAPLAFTPGRTGKLFGEFALALAGAVIVSGFVALTLAPMLSSKLLRHNPNPSWFDRSMERWLTALSNGYENLLRLILTRARWVVLLVMLACGAGIAYIYPTMKQELAPLEDRGTILATINAPDGSTLEFTDRYARALEKIGQSYPEFDRIFASMGNPTVGQGSVIYRAKDWDERERSTLQIAREMGPKFGALSGVNAFPITPPSLGQGFRERPLNFVIQTS
;
A
#
# COMPACT_ATOMS: atom_id res chain seq x y z
N MET A 1 -27.58 30.58 17.70
CA MET A 1 -27.63 31.76 18.58
C MET A 1 -27.59 31.40 20.08
N GLN A 2 -28.50 30.59 20.58
CA GLN A 2 -28.52 30.20 22.01
C GLN A 2 -27.26 29.52 22.52
N LEU A 3 -26.63 28.64 21.71
CA LEU A 3 -25.44 27.86 22.10
C LEU A 3 -24.24 28.75 22.43
N ALA A 4 -23.93 29.74 21.59
CA ALA A 4 -22.83 30.65 21.78
C ALA A 4 -23.02 31.51 23.03
N GLU A 5 -24.23 32.04 23.25
CA GLU A 5 -24.56 32.81 24.43
C GLU A 5 -24.48 31.98 25.73
N VAL A 6 -24.96 30.73 25.69
CA VAL A 6 -24.82 29.78 26.80
C VAL A 6 -23.35 29.48 27.10
N SER A 7 -22.51 29.31 26.08
CA SER A 7 -21.07 29.07 26.26
C SER A 7 -20.33 30.23 26.91
N ILE A 8 -20.70 31.48 26.58
CA ILE A 8 -20.15 32.69 27.23
C ILE A 8 -20.61 32.81 28.67
N ARG A 9 -21.90 32.52 28.93
CA ARG A 9 -22.48 32.58 30.31
C ARG A 9 -22.01 31.43 31.18
N ARG A 10 -21.68 30.28 30.63
CA ARG A 10 -21.21 29.09 31.35
C ARG A 10 -19.88 28.61 30.80
N PRO A 11 -18.76 29.27 31.13
CA PRO A 11 -17.43 28.96 30.58
C PRO A 11 -17.01 27.50 30.78
N VAL A 12 -17.36 26.92 31.92
CA VAL A 12 -17.06 25.52 32.23
C VAL A 12 -17.68 24.57 31.20
N LEU A 13 -18.90 24.84 30.74
CA LEU A 13 -19.57 24.04 29.73
C LEU A 13 -18.79 24.05 28.41
N ALA A 14 -18.34 25.23 27.95
CA ALA A 14 -17.58 25.35 26.70
C ALA A 14 -16.23 24.59 26.78
N VAL A 15 -15.54 24.70 27.92
CA VAL A 15 -14.28 23.96 28.14
C VAL A 15 -14.52 22.46 28.19
N VAL A 16 -15.52 22.00 28.93
CA VAL A 16 -15.85 20.56 29.02
C VAL A 16 -16.22 19.98 27.65
N MET A 17 -17.04 20.69 26.86
CA MET A 17 -17.40 20.25 25.49
C MET A 17 -16.15 20.15 24.60
N SER A 18 -15.26 21.14 24.64
CA SER A 18 -14.02 21.11 23.87
C SER A 18 -13.08 19.98 24.33
N LEU A 19 -12.97 19.74 25.64
CA LEU A 19 -12.19 18.60 26.17
C LEU A 19 -12.79 17.25 25.78
N LEU A 20 -14.12 17.13 25.74
CA LEU A 20 -14.80 15.92 25.24
C LEU A 20 -14.50 15.69 23.74
N ILE A 21 -14.53 16.73 22.92
CA ILE A 21 -14.15 16.63 21.50
C ILE A 21 -12.70 16.14 21.38
N VAL A 22 -11.77 16.71 22.15
CA VAL A 22 -10.37 16.29 22.15
C VAL A 22 -10.23 14.84 22.64
N LEU A 23 -10.93 14.46 23.71
CA LEU A 23 -10.87 13.10 24.25
C LEU A 23 -11.38 12.07 23.22
N ILE A 24 -12.57 12.31 22.67
CA ILE A 24 -13.17 11.41 21.66
C ILE A 24 -12.26 11.35 20.41
N GLY A 25 -11.77 12.49 19.94
CA GLY A 25 -10.86 12.55 18.80
C GLY A 25 -9.55 11.81 19.04
N ALA A 26 -8.95 11.94 20.23
CA ALA A 26 -7.72 11.24 20.59
C ALA A 26 -7.92 9.71 20.72
N VAL A 27 -9.05 9.27 21.27
CA VAL A 27 -9.42 7.84 21.30
C VAL A 27 -9.64 7.32 19.88
N SER A 28 -10.36 8.08 19.05
CA SER A 28 -10.59 7.75 17.64
C SER A 28 -9.29 7.64 16.86
N PHE A 29 -8.36 8.57 17.04
CA PHE A 29 -7.03 8.52 16.41
C PHE A 29 -6.30 7.18 16.67
N LYS A 30 -6.36 6.67 17.90
CA LYS A 30 -5.74 5.37 18.25
C LYS A 30 -6.47 4.17 17.66
N SER A 31 -7.77 4.28 17.40
CA SER A 31 -8.58 3.19 16.85
C SER A 31 -8.59 3.13 15.33
N LEU A 32 -8.27 4.24 14.66
CA LEU A 32 -8.22 4.31 13.20
C LEU A 32 -7.04 3.51 12.65
N SER A 33 -7.30 2.71 11.63
CA SER A 33 -6.23 1.99 10.91
C SER A 33 -5.38 2.97 10.10
N LEU A 34 -4.06 2.76 10.13
CA LEU A 34 -3.11 3.56 9.40
C LEU A 34 -2.79 2.86 8.07
N ARG A 35 -2.88 3.59 6.97
CA ARG A 35 -2.59 3.12 5.61
C ARG A 35 -1.80 4.17 4.84
N GLU A 36 -1.27 3.79 3.70
CA GLU A 36 -0.66 4.75 2.77
C GLU A 36 -1.74 5.57 2.05
N TYR A 37 -2.76 4.88 1.53
CA TYR A 37 -3.90 5.46 0.80
C TYR A 37 -5.23 4.90 1.30
N PRO A 38 -6.37 5.57 0.98
CA PRO A 38 -7.69 5.02 1.20
C PRO A 38 -7.87 3.64 0.58
N LYS A 39 -8.86 2.87 1.04
CA LYS A 39 -9.18 1.56 0.45
C LYS A 39 -9.81 1.75 -0.94
N ILE A 40 -8.98 1.67 -1.97
CA ILE A 40 -9.37 1.84 -3.39
C ILE A 40 -9.28 0.55 -4.19
N ASP A 41 -9.05 -0.57 -3.52
CA ASP A 41 -8.79 -1.84 -4.16
C ASP A 41 -10.08 -2.40 -4.74
N GLU A 42 -10.06 -2.65 -6.06
CA GLU A 42 -11.12 -3.36 -6.73
C GLU A 42 -11.09 -4.82 -6.30
N PRO A 43 -12.24 -5.41 -5.87
CA PRO A 43 -12.27 -6.80 -5.49
C PRO A 43 -11.78 -7.67 -6.64
N THR A 44 -10.70 -8.40 -6.41
CA THR A 44 -10.08 -9.25 -7.42
C THR A 44 -9.98 -10.67 -6.88
N VAL A 45 -10.44 -11.64 -7.67
CA VAL A 45 -10.36 -13.05 -7.35
C VAL A 45 -9.53 -13.74 -8.42
N THR A 46 -8.53 -14.53 -8.00
CA THR A 46 -7.69 -15.31 -8.91
C THR A 46 -8.00 -16.78 -8.75
N VAL A 47 -8.22 -17.46 -9.89
CA VAL A 47 -8.35 -18.91 -9.98
C VAL A 47 -7.10 -19.45 -10.64
N THR A 48 -6.36 -20.30 -9.95
CA THR A 48 -5.14 -20.93 -10.45
C THR A 48 -5.35 -22.44 -10.51
N THR A 49 -5.16 -23.02 -11.69
CA THR A 49 -5.31 -24.46 -11.92
C THR A 49 -4.03 -25.00 -12.54
N ARG A 50 -3.55 -26.11 -12.04
CA ARG A 50 -2.35 -26.78 -12.56
C ARG A 50 -2.74 -28.07 -13.27
N TYR A 51 -2.13 -28.29 -14.44
CA TYR A 51 -2.24 -29.53 -15.20
C TYR A 51 -0.85 -29.93 -15.69
N VAL A 52 -0.20 -30.78 -14.93
CA VAL A 52 1.19 -31.19 -15.15
C VAL A 52 1.35 -31.85 -16.52
N GLY A 53 2.36 -31.43 -17.29
CA GLY A 53 2.69 -31.94 -18.61
C GLY A 53 1.84 -31.37 -19.77
N ALA A 54 0.84 -30.53 -19.51
CA ALA A 54 0.01 -29.95 -20.55
C ALA A 54 0.70 -28.73 -21.21
N SER A 55 0.57 -28.63 -22.56
CA SER A 55 1.01 -27.42 -23.28
C SER A 55 0.07 -26.23 -23.02
N ALA A 56 0.49 -25.01 -23.38
CA ALA A 56 -0.31 -23.81 -23.20
C ALA A 56 -1.66 -23.89 -23.94
N GLU A 57 -1.70 -24.46 -25.16
CA GLU A 57 -2.90 -24.61 -25.95
C GLU A 57 -3.89 -25.62 -25.32
N VAL A 58 -3.37 -26.70 -24.72
CA VAL A 58 -4.18 -27.67 -23.96
C VAL A 58 -4.76 -27.03 -22.72
N ILE A 59 -3.96 -26.26 -21.98
CA ILE A 59 -4.42 -25.50 -20.83
C ILE A 59 -5.53 -24.51 -21.24
N GLU A 60 -5.33 -23.77 -22.32
CA GLU A 60 -6.31 -22.81 -22.82
C GLU A 60 -7.64 -23.48 -23.16
N SER A 61 -7.61 -24.50 -23.99
CA SER A 61 -8.81 -25.13 -24.54
C SER A 61 -9.55 -25.99 -23.52
N GLN A 62 -8.84 -26.75 -22.67
CA GLN A 62 -9.44 -27.72 -21.75
C GLN A 62 -9.65 -27.23 -20.33
N VAL A 63 -8.94 -26.18 -19.91
CA VAL A 63 -9.00 -25.69 -18.53
C VAL A 63 -9.46 -24.24 -18.47
N THR A 64 -8.75 -23.33 -19.15
CA THR A 64 -9.01 -21.89 -19.03
C THR A 64 -10.39 -21.53 -19.58
N LYS A 65 -10.67 -21.88 -20.83
CA LYS A 65 -11.92 -21.50 -21.50
C LYS A 65 -13.18 -22.04 -20.80
N PRO A 66 -13.27 -23.32 -20.39
CA PRO A 66 -14.42 -23.80 -19.63
C PRO A 66 -14.63 -23.08 -18.30
N LEU A 67 -13.55 -22.68 -17.61
CA LEU A 67 -13.62 -21.90 -16.38
C LEU A 67 -14.07 -20.46 -16.66
N GLU A 68 -13.51 -19.80 -17.66
CA GLU A 68 -13.91 -18.44 -18.08
C GLU A 68 -15.39 -18.36 -18.43
N ASP A 69 -15.88 -19.28 -19.27
CA ASP A 69 -17.29 -19.32 -19.69
C ASP A 69 -18.24 -19.43 -18.49
N SER A 70 -17.84 -20.17 -17.47
CA SER A 70 -18.63 -20.30 -16.24
C SER A 70 -18.57 -19.06 -15.35
N ILE A 71 -17.41 -18.45 -15.24
CA ILE A 71 -17.15 -17.29 -14.37
C ILE A 71 -17.71 -16.00 -14.98
N ALA A 72 -17.71 -15.87 -16.31
CA ALA A 72 -18.19 -14.68 -17.01
C ALA A 72 -19.65 -14.31 -16.70
N GLY A 73 -20.47 -15.28 -16.29
CA GLY A 73 -21.86 -15.05 -15.90
C GLY A 73 -22.07 -14.57 -14.46
N ILE A 74 -21.03 -14.17 -13.74
CA ILE A 74 -21.12 -13.59 -12.38
C ILE A 74 -21.48 -12.10 -12.49
N ASP A 75 -22.36 -11.64 -11.62
CA ASP A 75 -22.76 -10.23 -11.59
C ASP A 75 -21.64 -9.31 -11.08
N ALA A 76 -21.64 -8.08 -11.57
CA ALA A 76 -20.65 -7.05 -11.27
C ALA A 76 -19.18 -7.37 -11.67
N VAL A 77 -18.96 -8.34 -12.54
CA VAL A 77 -17.64 -8.53 -13.19
C VAL A 77 -17.33 -7.30 -14.05
N ASP A 78 -16.14 -6.74 -13.89
CA ASP A 78 -15.63 -5.64 -14.70
C ASP A 78 -14.73 -6.17 -15.83
N VAL A 79 -13.69 -6.93 -15.45
CA VAL A 79 -12.74 -7.51 -16.43
C VAL A 79 -12.35 -8.92 -15.99
N ILE A 80 -12.26 -9.83 -16.95
CA ILE A 80 -11.63 -11.14 -16.80
C ILE A 80 -10.35 -11.13 -17.64
N THR A 81 -9.24 -11.47 -17.01
CA THR A 81 -7.95 -11.64 -17.66
C THR A 81 -7.43 -13.03 -17.38
N SER A 82 -7.15 -13.79 -18.43
CA SER A 82 -6.62 -15.15 -18.29
C SER A 82 -5.27 -15.29 -18.95
N ILE A 83 -4.42 -16.09 -18.33
CA ILE A 83 -3.10 -16.42 -18.82
C ILE A 83 -2.96 -17.93 -18.79
N SER A 84 -2.88 -18.52 -19.99
CA SER A 84 -2.61 -19.93 -20.20
C SER A 84 -1.13 -20.13 -20.49
N ARG A 85 -0.46 -20.92 -19.67
CA ARG A 85 0.96 -21.28 -19.80
C ARG A 85 1.09 -22.78 -19.80
N ALA A 86 2.26 -23.30 -20.19
CA ALA A 86 2.56 -24.70 -19.99
C ALA A 86 2.30 -25.08 -18.51
N GLU A 87 1.51 -26.10 -18.30
CA GLU A 87 1.11 -26.67 -17.00
C GLU A 87 0.26 -25.78 -16.09
N GLN A 88 -0.09 -24.54 -16.47
CA GLN A 88 -0.82 -23.64 -15.57
C GLN A 88 -1.83 -22.74 -16.28
N SER A 89 -3.06 -22.72 -15.75
CA SER A 89 -4.08 -21.70 -16.03
C SER A 89 -4.16 -20.72 -14.85
N GLN A 90 -4.19 -19.44 -15.15
CA GLN A 90 -4.43 -18.39 -14.17
C GLN A 90 -5.50 -17.44 -14.70
N ILE A 91 -6.65 -17.40 -14.05
CA ILE A 91 -7.78 -16.52 -14.39
C ILE A 91 -7.91 -15.49 -13.29
N THR A 92 -7.82 -14.21 -13.64
CA THR A 92 -7.99 -13.08 -12.73
C THR A 92 -9.29 -12.38 -13.05
N VAL A 93 -10.21 -12.39 -12.12
CA VAL A 93 -11.53 -11.78 -12.23
C VAL A 93 -11.54 -10.51 -11.38
N ARG A 94 -11.68 -9.36 -12.03
CA ARG A 94 -11.82 -8.07 -11.38
C ARG A 94 -13.29 -7.68 -11.35
N PHE A 95 -13.76 -7.28 -10.17
CA PHE A 95 -15.14 -6.87 -9.95
C PHE A 95 -15.22 -5.35 -9.78
N ARG A 96 -16.40 -4.79 -10.00
CA ARG A 96 -16.67 -3.39 -9.69
C ARG A 96 -16.51 -3.14 -8.18
N LEU A 97 -16.14 -1.91 -7.84
CA LEU A 97 -15.80 -1.48 -6.47
C LEU A 97 -16.91 -1.70 -5.43
N GLU A 98 -18.17 -1.81 -5.87
CA GLU A 98 -19.32 -2.01 -4.99
C GLU A 98 -19.49 -3.46 -4.55
N LYS A 99 -18.86 -4.41 -5.25
CA LYS A 99 -18.95 -5.84 -4.95
C LYS A 99 -18.12 -6.17 -3.71
N ASP A 100 -18.71 -6.93 -2.80
CA ASP A 100 -17.96 -7.45 -1.65
C ASP A 100 -17.00 -8.57 -2.07
N ALA A 101 -15.76 -8.50 -1.59
CA ALA A 101 -14.69 -9.44 -1.98
C ALA A 101 -14.95 -10.88 -1.52
N ASP A 102 -15.62 -11.07 -0.34
CA ASP A 102 -15.94 -12.38 0.18
C ASP A 102 -17.08 -13.03 -0.63
N THR A 103 -18.09 -12.26 -0.96
CA THR A 103 -19.19 -12.68 -1.83
C THR A 103 -18.67 -13.02 -3.23
N ALA A 104 -17.80 -12.18 -3.81
CA ALA A 104 -17.17 -12.43 -5.11
C ALA A 104 -16.40 -13.75 -5.12
N ALA A 105 -15.56 -14.01 -4.10
CA ALA A 105 -14.81 -15.25 -3.99
C ALA A 105 -15.70 -16.49 -3.82
N ALA A 106 -16.79 -16.36 -3.06
CA ALA A 106 -17.78 -17.46 -2.90
C ALA A 106 -18.48 -17.78 -4.23
N GLU A 107 -18.90 -16.76 -4.97
CA GLU A 107 -19.53 -16.95 -6.29
C GLU A 107 -18.56 -17.56 -7.31
N VAL A 108 -17.31 -17.11 -7.37
CA VAL A 108 -16.27 -17.70 -8.23
C VAL A 108 -16.05 -19.16 -7.87
N ARG A 109 -16.01 -19.50 -6.57
CA ARG A 109 -15.87 -20.89 -6.12
C ARG A 109 -17.05 -21.77 -6.55
N ASP A 110 -18.27 -21.28 -6.38
CA ASP A 110 -19.48 -21.98 -6.81
C ASP A 110 -19.44 -22.23 -8.34
N ARG A 111 -19.13 -21.21 -9.13
CA ARG A 111 -19.02 -21.34 -10.60
C ARG A 111 -17.91 -22.28 -11.02
N THR A 112 -16.76 -22.25 -10.39
CA THR A 112 -15.63 -23.16 -10.65
C THR A 112 -16.02 -24.61 -10.33
N SER A 113 -16.71 -24.85 -9.22
CA SER A 113 -17.15 -26.18 -8.80
C SER A 113 -18.17 -26.79 -9.78
N ARG A 114 -19.06 -25.99 -10.38
CA ARG A 114 -20.07 -26.47 -11.35
C ARG A 114 -19.46 -27.06 -12.62
N VAL A 115 -18.30 -26.58 -13.03
CA VAL A 115 -17.63 -27.06 -14.25
C VAL A 115 -16.58 -28.13 -13.97
N ARG A 116 -16.35 -28.51 -12.72
CA ARG A 116 -15.31 -29.48 -12.33
C ARG A 116 -15.39 -30.79 -13.13
N ASN A 117 -16.59 -31.29 -13.39
CA ASN A 117 -16.82 -32.53 -14.15
C ASN A 117 -16.51 -32.40 -15.65
N ARG A 118 -16.36 -31.18 -16.19
CA ARG A 118 -16.03 -30.90 -17.57
C ARG A 118 -14.52 -30.74 -17.78
N LEU A 119 -13.77 -30.60 -16.69
CA LEU A 119 -12.33 -30.45 -16.70
C LEU A 119 -11.64 -31.82 -16.69
N PRO A 120 -10.42 -31.94 -17.22
CA PRO A 120 -9.64 -33.19 -17.18
C PRO A 120 -9.49 -33.69 -15.75
N GLN A 121 -9.56 -35.00 -15.54
CA GLN A 121 -9.44 -35.61 -14.21
C GLN A 121 -8.04 -35.44 -13.58
N ALA A 122 -7.01 -35.32 -14.43
CA ALA A 122 -5.62 -35.22 -14.02
C ALA A 122 -5.18 -33.81 -13.59
N ILE A 123 -6.08 -32.83 -13.58
CA ILE A 123 -5.76 -31.49 -13.07
C ILE A 123 -5.75 -31.45 -11.54
N ASP A 124 -4.88 -30.63 -10.97
CA ASP A 124 -4.95 -30.27 -9.57
C ASP A 124 -6.25 -29.49 -9.29
N GLU A 125 -6.74 -29.55 -8.04
CA GLU A 125 -7.91 -28.78 -7.62
C GLU A 125 -7.69 -27.29 -7.87
N PRO A 126 -8.62 -26.56 -8.54
CA PRO A 126 -8.48 -25.12 -8.73
C PRO A 126 -8.38 -24.36 -7.41
N VAL A 127 -7.31 -23.63 -7.23
CA VAL A 127 -7.08 -22.79 -6.07
C VAL A 127 -7.67 -21.41 -6.32
N ILE A 128 -8.62 -21.01 -5.47
CA ILE A 128 -9.30 -19.72 -5.55
C ILE A 128 -8.79 -18.84 -4.41
N ALA A 129 -8.18 -17.73 -4.77
CA ALA A 129 -7.61 -16.77 -3.83
C ALA A 129 -8.18 -15.38 -4.06
N LYS A 130 -8.50 -14.68 -2.98
CA LYS A 130 -8.75 -13.25 -3.02
C LYS A 130 -7.39 -12.56 -3.17
N VAL A 131 -7.19 -11.90 -4.29
CA VAL A 131 -6.02 -11.04 -4.46
C VAL A 131 -6.45 -9.64 -4.03
N GLU A 132 -6.04 -9.26 -2.85
CA GLU A 132 -6.13 -7.86 -2.43
C GLU A 132 -4.95 -7.11 -3.04
N ALA A 133 -5.11 -5.85 -3.43
CA ALA A 133 -4.01 -5.04 -3.95
C ALA A 133 -2.90 -4.87 -2.91
N ASP A 134 -3.26 -4.99 -1.64
CA ASP A 134 -2.33 -5.05 -0.50
C ASP A 134 -1.64 -6.43 -0.32
N ALA A 135 -1.85 -7.38 -1.24
CA ALA A 135 -1.18 -8.70 -1.18
C ALA A 135 0.34 -8.64 -1.47
N PHE A 136 0.87 -7.48 -1.76
CA PHE A 136 2.32 -7.27 -1.78
C PHE A 136 2.88 -7.29 -0.35
N PRO A 137 3.99 -7.99 -0.12
CA PRO A 137 4.65 -8.00 1.17
C PRO A 137 5.00 -6.58 1.64
N VAL A 138 4.75 -6.30 2.92
CA VAL A 138 5.16 -5.07 3.58
C VAL A 138 6.66 -5.06 3.79
N ILE A 139 7.20 -6.20 4.24
CA ILE A 139 8.63 -6.39 4.49
C ILE A 139 9.11 -7.70 3.87
N TRP A 140 10.29 -7.68 3.30
CA TRP A 140 10.96 -8.80 2.67
C TRP A 140 12.24 -9.12 3.43
N LEU A 141 12.33 -10.34 3.96
CA LEU A 141 13.54 -10.85 4.60
C LEU A 141 14.26 -11.77 3.62
N ALA A 142 15.56 -11.63 3.50
CA ALA A 142 16.42 -12.52 2.73
C ALA A 142 17.30 -13.34 3.68
N PHE A 143 17.42 -14.62 3.39
CA PHE A 143 18.18 -15.60 4.14
C PHE A 143 19.28 -16.14 3.24
N SER A 144 20.53 -16.00 3.63
CA SER A 144 21.69 -16.52 2.90
C SER A 144 22.68 -17.19 3.87
N SER A 145 23.52 -18.08 3.34
CA SER A 145 24.60 -18.74 4.07
C SER A 145 25.71 -19.06 3.10
N ASP A 146 26.94 -19.06 3.59
CA ASP A 146 28.11 -19.46 2.81
C ASP A 146 28.35 -20.99 2.86
N THR A 147 27.75 -21.69 3.81
CA THR A 147 27.95 -23.13 4.04
C THR A 147 26.75 -23.97 3.66
N LEU A 148 25.51 -23.47 3.86
CA LEU A 148 24.28 -24.15 3.57
C LEU A 148 23.83 -23.93 2.12
N ASN A 149 23.35 -24.99 1.49
CA ASN A 149 22.75 -24.87 0.16
C ASN A 149 21.30 -24.35 0.22
N ALA A 150 20.77 -23.95 -0.93
CA ALA A 150 19.43 -23.36 -1.02
C ALA A 150 18.29 -24.28 -0.52
N LEU A 151 18.44 -25.62 -0.64
CA LEU A 151 17.45 -26.58 -0.10
C LEU A 151 17.42 -26.54 1.43
N GLN A 152 18.59 -26.53 2.06
CA GLN A 152 18.73 -26.49 3.52
C GLN A 152 18.22 -25.16 4.09
N ILE A 153 18.57 -24.03 3.44
CA ILE A 153 18.06 -22.71 3.84
C ILE A 153 16.53 -22.68 3.70
N ASN A 154 15.99 -23.21 2.59
CA ASN A 154 14.55 -23.26 2.37
C ASN A 154 13.82 -24.10 3.43
N ASP A 155 14.39 -25.24 3.83
CA ASP A 155 13.84 -26.07 4.89
C ASP A 155 13.80 -25.33 6.23
N LEU A 156 14.90 -24.64 6.61
CA LEU A 156 14.95 -23.82 7.81
C LEU A 156 13.92 -22.67 7.76
N VAL A 157 13.82 -22.00 6.62
CA VAL A 157 12.85 -20.90 6.45
C VAL A 157 11.41 -21.40 6.59
N ASN A 158 11.08 -22.54 6.01
CA ASN A 158 9.73 -23.09 6.09
C ASN A 158 9.39 -23.66 7.49
N ARG A 159 10.33 -24.35 8.15
CA ARG A 159 10.08 -24.99 9.45
C ARG A 159 10.22 -24.05 10.63
N VAL A 160 11.14 -23.09 10.60
CA VAL A 160 11.46 -22.25 11.75
C VAL A 160 10.97 -20.84 11.55
N VAL A 161 11.32 -20.19 10.42
CA VAL A 161 11.08 -18.77 10.19
C VAL A 161 9.61 -18.49 9.93
N LYS A 162 9.01 -19.17 8.93
CA LYS A 162 7.63 -18.93 8.50
C LYS A 162 6.62 -19.05 9.63
N PRO A 163 6.60 -20.12 10.46
CA PRO A 163 5.64 -20.22 11.55
C PRO A 163 5.79 -19.11 12.59
N ARG A 164 7.03 -18.68 12.88
CA ARG A 164 7.28 -17.59 13.83
C ARG A 164 6.84 -16.24 13.29
N LEU A 165 7.12 -15.94 12.03
CA LEU A 165 6.66 -14.71 11.40
C LEU A 165 5.13 -14.65 11.34
N GLN A 166 4.46 -15.79 11.16
CA GLN A 166 2.99 -15.85 11.17
C GLN A 166 2.36 -15.57 12.54
N THR A 167 3.12 -15.65 13.64
CA THR A 167 2.64 -15.27 14.98
C THR A 167 2.72 -13.77 15.25
N VAL A 168 3.39 -12.99 14.40
CA VAL A 168 3.46 -11.55 14.56
C VAL A 168 2.09 -10.94 14.30
N THR A 169 1.65 -10.07 15.19
CA THR A 169 0.34 -9.43 15.10
C THR A 169 0.19 -8.68 13.77
N GLY A 170 -0.92 -8.92 13.09
CA GLY A 170 -1.21 -8.28 11.82
C GLY A 170 -0.68 -8.99 10.58
N VAL A 171 0.06 -10.09 10.72
CA VAL A 171 0.47 -10.92 9.60
C VAL A 171 -0.70 -11.77 9.11
N ALA A 172 -0.98 -11.70 7.80
CA ALA A 172 -1.95 -12.56 7.13
C ALA A 172 -1.30 -13.83 6.58
N ASP A 173 -0.14 -13.69 5.93
CA ASP A 173 0.60 -14.80 5.32
C ASP A 173 2.09 -14.46 5.20
N VAL A 174 2.89 -15.49 5.04
CA VAL A 174 4.32 -15.39 4.73
C VAL A 174 4.62 -16.21 3.48
N ARG A 175 4.92 -15.52 2.37
CA ARG A 175 5.26 -16.14 1.09
C ARG A 175 6.75 -16.31 0.92
N ILE A 176 7.16 -17.50 0.49
CA ILE A 176 8.57 -17.77 0.21
C ILE A 176 8.84 -17.56 -1.28
N PHE A 177 9.88 -16.81 -1.57
CA PHE A 177 10.38 -16.53 -2.93
C PHE A 177 11.73 -17.22 -3.11
N GLY A 178 11.97 -17.78 -4.29
CA GLY A 178 13.12 -18.65 -4.55
C GLY A 178 12.97 -20.02 -3.87
N GLU A 179 11.73 -20.45 -3.59
CA GLU A 179 11.41 -21.68 -2.86
C GLU A 179 12.07 -22.90 -3.50
N ARG A 180 12.71 -23.72 -2.67
CA ARG A 180 13.39 -24.97 -3.04
C ARG A 180 12.84 -26.11 -2.20
N LYS A 181 11.62 -26.57 -2.52
CA LYS A 181 11.04 -27.73 -1.84
C LYS A 181 11.86 -28.97 -2.17
N TYR A 182 12.22 -29.72 -1.14
CA TYR A 182 12.91 -30.99 -1.29
C TYR A 182 12.10 -31.98 -2.13
N ALA A 183 12.74 -32.63 -3.06
CA ALA A 183 12.17 -33.73 -3.83
C ALA A 183 13.24 -34.76 -4.21
N MET A 184 12.81 -35.99 -4.37
CA MET A 184 13.62 -37.01 -4.98
C MET A 184 13.48 -36.95 -6.48
N LEU A 185 14.56 -36.58 -7.19
CA LEU A 185 14.60 -36.46 -8.64
C LEU A 185 15.03 -37.79 -9.25
N VAL A 186 14.15 -38.34 -10.07
CA VAL A 186 14.38 -39.59 -10.81
C VAL A 186 14.52 -39.28 -12.29
N SER A 187 15.75 -39.21 -12.79
CA SER A 187 16.04 -38.93 -14.20
C SER A 187 16.13 -40.23 -14.97
N LEU A 188 15.15 -40.48 -15.84
CA LEU A 188 15.05 -41.71 -16.61
C LEU A 188 16.04 -41.74 -17.79
N ASP A 189 16.70 -42.87 -17.99
CA ASP A 189 17.54 -43.14 -19.16
C ASP A 189 16.72 -43.86 -20.23
N HIS A 190 16.40 -43.16 -21.30
CA HIS A 190 15.57 -43.68 -22.38
C HIS A 190 16.14 -44.91 -23.10
N ALA A 191 17.47 -44.99 -23.26
CA ALA A 191 18.13 -46.11 -23.89
C ALA A 191 18.01 -47.39 -23.02
N ARG A 192 18.23 -47.23 -21.71
CA ARG A 192 18.08 -48.36 -20.74
C ARG A 192 16.63 -48.76 -20.57
N LEU A 193 15.67 -47.81 -20.49
CA LEU A 193 14.25 -48.17 -20.46
C LEU A 193 13.85 -49.00 -21.69
N SER A 194 14.26 -48.55 -22.88
CA SER A 194 13.99 -49.28 -24.10
C SER A 194 14.60 -50.68 -24.15
N SER A 195 15.85 -50.84 -23.64
CA SER A 195 16.52 -52.15 -23.61
C SER A 195 15.81 -53.18 -22.71
N TYR A 196 15.18 -52.67 -21.61
CA TYR A 196 14.36 -53.52 -20.74
C TYR A 196 12.88 -53.57 -21.14
N LYS A 197 12.48 -52.94 -22.26
CA LYS A 197 11.09 -52.84 -22.71
C LYS A 197 10.16 -52.27 -21.63
N LEU A 198 10.62 -51.21 -20.94
CA LEU A 198 9.90 -50.50 -19.91
C LEU A 198 9.45 -49.12 -20.45
N THR A 199 8.32 -48.68 -19.96
CA THR A 199 7.77 -47.34 -20.23
C THR A 199 7.99 -46.44 -18.98
N PRO A 200 7.96 -45.10 -19.13
CA PRO A 200 7.95 -44.20 -17.99
C PRO A 200 6.81 -44.49 -17.01
N GLN A 201 5.65 -44.95 -17.52
CA GLN A 201 4.50 -45.30 -16.69
C GLN A 201 4.78 -46.49 -15.78
N ASP A 202 5.52 -47.53 -16.29
CA ASP A 202 5.92 -48.68 -15.45
C ASP A 202 6.76 -48.22 -14.26
N VAL A 203 7.63 -47.22 -14.47
CA VAL A 203 8.46 -46.66 -13.42
C VAL A 203 7.61 -45.85 -12.40
N GLU A 204 6.71 -45.01 -12.89
CA GLU A 204 5.80 -44.23 -12.05
C GLU A 204 4.95 -45.14 -11.17
N ASP A 205 4.33 -46.16 -11.76
CA ASP A 205 3.50 -47.13 -11.04
C ASP A 205 4.30 -47.92 -10.00
N ALA A 206 5.56 -48.26 -10.31
CA ALA A 206 6.44 -48.92 -9.36
C ALA A 206 6.79 -48.01 -8.16
N ILE A 207 7.10 -46.74 -8.43
CA ILE A 207 7.37 -45.78 -7.36
C ILE A 207 6.12 -45.59 -6.50
N ARG A 208 4.95 -45.35 -7.12
CA ARG A 208 3.67 -45.20 -6.38
C ARG A 208 3.33 -46.39 -5.49
N ARG A 209 3.57 -47.61 -5.96
CA ARG A 209 3.31 -48.83 -5.18
C ARG A 209 4.27 -49.03 -4.03
N ASN A 210 5.52 -48.59 -4.14
CA ASN A 210 6.56 -48.84 -3.15
C ASN A 210 6.82 -47.68 -2.19
N ASN A 211 6.37 -46.45 -2.52
CA ASN A 211 6.50 -45.28 -1.68
C ASN A 211 5.12 -44.89 -1.13
N LEU A 212 4.58 -45.72 -0.26
CA LEU A 212 3.27 -45.52 0.36
C LEU A 212 3.45 -45.50 1.88
N GLU A 213 2.96 -44.46 2.52
CA GLU A 213 2.81 -44.42 3.97
C GLU A 213 1.48 -45.13 4.33
N LEU A 214 1.58 -46.36 4.80
CA LEU A 214 0.41 -47.14 5.18
C LEU A 214 0.20 -47.05 6.70
N PRO A 215 -0.97 -46.63 7.18
CA PRO A 215 -1.31 -46.71 8.60
C PRO A 215 -1.29 -48.18 9.03
N ALA A 216 -0.39 -48.51 9.91
CA ALA A 216 -0.23 -49.91 10.39
C ALA A 216 -1.24 -50.27 11.50
N GLY A 217 -2.08 -49.33 11.91
CA GLY A 217 -3.11 -49.54 12.92
C GLY A 217 -2.58 -49.54 14.35
N ARG A 218 -3.22 -50.34 15.20
CA ARG A 218 -2.90 -50.42 16.62
C ARG A 218 -3.00 -51.87 17.10
N ILE A 219 -2.21 -52.20 18.11
CA ILE A 219 -2.32 -53.46 18.85
C ILE A 219 -3.00 -53.13 20.18
N GLU A 220 -4.14 -53.75 20.43
CA GLU A 220 -5.00 -53.48 21.59
C GLU A 220 -5.10 -54.75 22.45
N SER A 221 -4.95 -54.58 23.76
CA SER A 221 -5.21 -55.61 24.77
C SER A 221 -6.17 -55.03 25.82
N THR A 222 -6.64 -55.87 26.75
CA THR A 222 -7.54 -55.44 27.82
C THR A 222 -7.02 -54.27 28.67
N ASN A 223 -5.70 -54.06 28.73
CA ASN A 223 -5.07 -53.07 29.61
C ASN A 223 -4.12 -52.10 28.90
N ARG A 224 -3.78 -52.30 27.63
CA ARG A 224 -2.79 -51.51 26.90
C ARG A 224 -3.11 -51.42 25.41
N GLU A 225 -2.91 -50.25 24.86
CA GLU A 225 -2.99 -49.97 23.43
C GLU A 225 -1.64 -49.44 22.95
N PHE A 226 -1.13 -49.95 21.83
CA PHE A 226 0.08 -49.50 21.18
C PHE A 226 -0.21 -49.11 19.73
N SER A 227 0.09 -47.89 19.35
CA SER A 227 0.10 -47.50 17.94
C SER A 227 1.27 -48.18 17.25
N VAL A 228 1.00 -48.82 16.11
CA VAL A 228 2.04 -49.38 15.26
C VAL A 228 2.42 -48.37 14.21
N SER A 229 3.69 -47.96 14.17
CA SER A 229 4.24 -47.14 13.10
C SER A 229 4.98 -48.02 12.10
N SER A 230 4.62 -47.94 10.85
CA SER A 230 5.29 -48.61 9.75
C SER A 230 6.18 -47.59 9.01
N GLN A 231 7.48 -47.86 8.93
CA GLN A 231 8.42 -47.05 8.12
C GLN A 231 8.43 -47.60 6.70
N THR A 232 7.41 -47.29 5.93
CA THR A 232 7.27 -47.69 4.53
C THR A 232 7.64 -46.58 3.54
N ASP A 233 7.83 -45.36 4.02
CA ASP A 233 8.28 -44.23 3.25
C ASP A 233 9.77 -44.31 2.91
N LEU A 234 10.07 -44.07 1.65
CA LEU A 234 11.43 -44.01 1.12
C LEU A 234 11.91 -42.56 1.17
N ASN A 235 13.06 -42.31 1.81
CA ASN A 235 13.54 -40.93 1.98
C ASN A 235 15.00 -40.71 1.55
N ARG A 236 15.68 -41.76 1.04
CA ARG A 236 17.06 -41.67 0.56
C ARG A 236 17.21 -42.20 -0.86
N PRO A 237 18.09 -41.62 -1.70
CA PRO A 237 18.30 -42.07 -3.07
C PRO A 237 18.59 -43.56 -3.20
N GLY A 238 19.38 -44.13 -2.27
CA GLY A 238 19.70 -45.55 -2.28
C GLY A 238 18.48 -46.45 -2.08
N GLN A 239 17.51 -46.05 -1.23
CA GLN A 239 16.27 -46.81 -1.02
C GLN A 239 15.40 -46.79 -2.29
N PHE A 240 15.24 -45.63 -2.93
CA PHE A 240 14.54 -45.53 -4.22
C PHE A 240 15.21 -46.40 -5.28
N GLY A 241 16.55 -46.47 -5.29
CA GLY A 241 17.31 -47.32 -6.23
C GLY A 241 16.98 -48.80 -6.14
N GLU A 242 16.56 -49.29 -5.00
CA GLU A 242 16.20 -50.69 -4.77
C GLU A 242 14.77 -51.06 -5.18
N ILE A 243 13.93 -50.08 -5.57
CA ILE A 243 12.57 -50.36 -6.05
C ILE A 243 12.63 -51.27 -7.28
N VAL A 244 11.95 -52.40 -7.23
CA VAL A 244 11.80 -53.32 -8.35
C VAL A 244 10.65 -52.86 -9.25
N ILE A 245 10.96 -52.50 -10.49
CA ILE A 245 9.97 -52.06 -11.45
C ILE A 245 9.20 -53.26 -12.01
N ARG A 246 9.96 -54.26 -12.54
CA ARG A 246 9.42 -55.49 -13.10
C ARG A 246 10.52 -56.56 -13.15
N SER A 247 10.13 -57.83 -13.15
CA SER A 247 11.05 -58.92 -13.46
C SER A 247 11.07 -59.21 -14.96
N VAL A 248 12.25 -59.21 -15.56
CA VAL A 248 12.49 -59.56 -16.96
C VAL A 248 13.32 -60.83 -17.03
N ASN A 249 12.83 -61.89 -17.64
CA ASN A 249 13.46 -63.20 -17.71
C ASN A 249 13.89 -63.78 -16.32
N GLY A 250 13.10 -63.51 -15.26
CA GLY A 250 13.38 -63.94 -13.92
C GLY A 250 14.34 -63.03 -13.10
N PHE A 251 14.90 -62.00 -13.73
CA PHE A 251 15.77 -61.04 -13.06
C PHE A 251 15.00 -59.76 -12.71
N PRO A 252 15.07 -59.25 -11.46
CA PRO A 252 14.43 -58.03 -11.06
C PRO A 252 15.17 -56.83 -11.66
N VAL A 253 14.48 -56.03 -12.46
CA VAL A 253 14.97 -54.70 -12.93
C VAL A 253 14.65 -53.67 -11.87
N LYS A 254 15.68 -53.06 -11.33
CA LYS A 254 15.59 -52.04 -10.28
C LYS A 254 15.60 -50.65 -10.86
N LEU A 255 15.08 -49.67 -10.10
CA LEU A 255 15.03 -48.28 -10.52
C LEU A 255 16.42 -47.69 -10.84
N ARG A 256 17.46 -48.07 -10.09
CA ARG A 256 18.85 -47.67 -10.36
C ARG A 256 19.40 -48.16 -11.72
N ASP A 257 18.80 -49.21 -12.26
CA ASP A 257 19.27 -49.79 -13.55
C ASP A 257 18.82 -48.96 -14.75
N VAL A 258 17.75 -48.16 -14.58
CA VAL A 258 17.10 -47.36 -15.63
C VAL A 258 17.02 -45.89 -15.35
N ALA A 259 17.45 -45.43 -14.16
CA ALA A 259 17.36 -44.02 -13.77
C ALA A 259 18.55 -43.59 -12.90
N GLN A 260 18.87 -42.32 -12.94
CA GLN A 260 19.73 -41.66 -12.00
C GLN A 260 18.84 -41.01 -10.92
N ILE A 261 19.11 -41.32 -9.64
CA ILE A 261 18.32 -40.86 -8.50
C ILE A 261 19.16 -39.90 -7.68
N ARG A 262 18.65 -38.71 -7.42
CA ARG A 262 19.34 -37.73 -6.59
C ARG A 262 18.35 -36.87 -5.81
N GLU A 263 18.79 -36.33 -4.70
CA GLU A 263 18.07 -35.26 -3.99
C GLU A 263 18.15 -33.96 -4.77
N GLY A 264 17.07 -33.17 -4.75
CA GLY A 264 17.03 -31.90 -5.44
C GLY A 264 15.81 -31.07 -5.08
N ALA A 265 15.61 -29.99 -5.80
CA ALA A 265 14.43 -29.15 -5.66
C ALA A 265 13.30 -29.66 -6.58
N ALA A 266 12.07 -29.75 -6.08
CA ALA A 266 10.88 -30.05 -6.88
C ALA A 266 10.68 -29.02 -8.00
N ASN A 267 11.07 -27.75 -7.75
CA ASN A 267 11.08 -26.69 -8.74
C ASN A 267 12.38 -25.89 -8.59
N ASP A 268 13.21 -25.88 -9.61
CA ASP A 268 14.46 -25.14 -9.71
C ASP A 268 14.37 -23.94 -10.68
N ARG A 269 13.14 -23.59 -11.12
CA ARG A 269 12.88 -22.57 -12.15
C ARG A 269 12.76 -21.14 -11.60
N SER A 270 13.07 -20.90 -10.34
CA SER A 270 13.12 -19.57 -9.73
C SER A 270 14.43 -19.36 -8.97
N LEU A 271 14.90 -18.14 -8.89
CA LEU A 271 16.14 -17.78 -8.19
C LEU A 271 15.98 -16.40 -7.55
N VAL A 272 16.51 -16.26 -6.33
CA VAL A 272 16.54 -14.98 -5.61
C VAL A 272 17.98 -14.67 -5.18
N ARG A 273 18.37 -13.40 -5.28
CA ARG A 273 19.64 -12.88 -4.76
C ARG A 273 19.45 -11.57 -4.02
N LEU A 274 20.28 -11.38 -3.02
CA LEU A 274 20.45 -10.09 -2.35
C LEU A 274 21.93 -9.67 -2.47
N ASN A 275 22.18 -8.48 -3.03
CA ASN A 275 23.52 -7.93 -3.25
C ASN A 275 24.47 -8.92 -3.99
N GLY A 276 23.93 -9.69 -4.94
CA GLY A 276 24.68 -10.69 -5.72
C GLY A 276 24.81 -12.06 -5.07
N GLN A 277 24.50 -12.23 -3.78
CA GLN A 277 24.50 -13.53 -3.09
C GLN A 277 23.17 -14.25 -3.25
N SER A 278 23.22 -15.57 -3.47
CA SER A 278 22.01 -16.41 -3.54
C SER A 278 21.31 -16.43 -2.18
N ALA A 279 19.98 -16.28 -2.21
CA ALA A 279 19.17 -16.20 -1.01
C ALA A 279 17.81 -16.88 -1.20
N ILE A 280 17.17 -17.24 -0.10
CA ILE A 280 15.74 -17.53 -0.01
C ILE A 280 15.07 -16.31 0.62
N SER A 281 13.97 -15.84 0.10
CA SER A 281 13.30 -14.67 0.66
C SER A 281 11.91 -15.00 1.20
N ALA A 282 11.60 -14.44 2.38
CA ALA A 282 10.27 -14.48 2.99
C ALA A 282 9.63 -13.10 2.91
N GLY A 283 8.54 -12.99 2.17
CA GLY A 283 7.73 -11.78 2.08
C GLY A 283 6.55 -11.85 3.05
N VAL A 284 6.46 -10.89 3.97
CA VAL A 284 5.42 -10.84 4.99
C VAL A 284 4.26 -9.98 4.49
N ILE A 285 3.09 -10.59 4.39
CA ILE A 285 1.85 -9.97 3.91
C ILE A 285 0.99 -9.61 5.12
N ARG A 286 0.50 -8.37 5.16
CA ARG A 286 -0.35 -7.88 6.24
C ARG A 286 -1.81 -8.30 6.08
N GLN A 287 -2.52 -8.36 7.19
CA GLN A 287 -3.99 -8.39 7.20
C GLN A 287 -4.53 -7.04 6.71
N ALA A 288 -5.69 -7.05 6.08
CA ALA A 288 -6.30 -5.86 5.49
C ALA A 288 -6.46 -4.69 6.48
N THR A 289 -6.74 -4.99 7.75
CA THR A 289 -6.92 -3.99 8.82
C THR A 289 -5.65 -3.66 9.61
N ALA A 290 -4.55 -4.41 9.39
CA ALA A 290 -3.32 -4.24 10.16
C ALA A 290 -2.55 -2.97 9.76
N ASN A 291 -1.93 -2.32 10.76
CA ASN A 291 -1.03 -1.21 10.55
C ASN A 291 0.32 -1.73 10.00
N PRO A 292 0.76 -1.28 8.81
CA PRO A 292 2.02 -1.74 8.23
C PRO A 292 3.26 -1.34 9.04
N LEU A 293 3.21 -0.25 9.79
CA LEU A 293 4.32 0.20 10.65
C LEU A 293 4.51 -0.72 11.85
N ASP A 294 3.41 -1.06 12.55
CA ASP A 294 3.44 -1.95 13.70
C ASP A 294 3.85 -3.37 13.28
N LEU A 295 3.36 -3.84 12.12
CA LEU A 295 3.75 -5.12 11.55
C LEU A 295 5.25 -5.16 11.26
N SER A 296 5.78 -4.16 10.57
CA SER A 296 7.22 -4.10 10.27
C SER A 296 8.05 -4.01 11.56
N ALA A 297 7.63 -3.23 12.55
CA ALA A 297 8.28 -3.16 13.85
C ALA A 297 8.29 -4.52 14.55
N GLY A 298 7.15 -5.23 14.58
CA GLY A 298 7.04 -6.57 15.15
C GLY A 298 7.92 -7.60 14.43
N VAL A 299 8.00 -7.54 13.10
CA VAL A 299 8.91 -8.39 12.33
C VAL A 299 10.37 -8.07 12.65
N ARG A 300 10.73 -6.79 12.73
CA ARG A 300 12.11 -6.37 13.11
C ARG A 300 12.48 -6.84 14.52
N GLU A 301 11.55 -6.77 15.46
CA GLU A 301 11.75 -7.30 16.84
C GLU A 301 11.91 -8.83 16.85
N MET A 302 11.30 -9.53 15.91
CA MET A 302 11.44 -10.98 15.78
C MET A 302 12.82 -11.40 15.21
N ILE A 303 13.50 -10.57 14.41
CA ILE A 303 14.79 -10.91 13.76
C ILE A 303 15.85 -11.40 14.76
N PRO A 304 16.09 -10.74 15.91
CA PRO A 304 17.07 -11.25 16.89
C PRO A 304 16.73 -12.65 17.44
N ARG A 305 15.43 -12.92 17.64
CA ARG A 305 14.93 -14.23 18.10
C ARG A 305 15.13 -15.29 17.03
N LEU A 306 14.83 -14.96 15.77
CA LEU A 306 15.09 -15.86 14.63
C LEU A 306 16.58 -16.16 14.48
N LYS A 307 17.46 -15.16 14.66
CA LYS A 307 18.92 -15.36 14.62
C LYS A 307 19.42 -16.31 15.71
N ALA A 308 18.78 -16.35 16.87
CA ALA A 308 19.13 -17.26 17.96
C ALA A 308 18.71 -18.71 17.68
N ASP A 309 17.67 -18.92 16.86
CA ASP A 309 17.13 -20.25 16.55
C ASP A 309 17.73 -20.86 15.27
N LEU A 310 18.36 -20.03 14.44
CA LEU A 310 19.00 -20.46 13.19
C LEU A 310 20.50 -20.74 13.42
N PRO A 311 21.12 -21.58 12.58
CA PRO A 311 22.57 -21.74 12.58
C PRO A 311 23.28 -20.39 12.43
N SER A 312 24.42 -20.23 13.10
CA SER A 312 25.16 -18.97 13.19
C SER A 312 25.68 -18.43 11.84
N ASP A 313 25.79 -19.30 10.84
CA ASP A 313 26.22 -18.99 9.47
C ASP A 313 25.06 -18.52 8.56
N VAL A 314 23.81 -18.57 9.05
CA VAL A 314 22.66 -18.03 8.30
C VAL A 314 22.50 -16.54 8.59
N SER A 315 22.71 -15.70 7.58
CA SER A 315 22.40 -14.28 7.65
C SER A 315 20.92 -14.01 7.42
N ILE A 316 20.39 -13.02 8.13
CA ILE A 316 19.05 -12.49 7.92
C ILE A 316 19.17 -11.00 7.61
N ASP A 317 18.75 -10.60 6.43
CA ASP A 317 18.77 -9.23 5.97
C ASP A 317 17.40 -8.77 5.51
N ILE A 318 17.08 -7.49 5.75
CA ILE A 318 15.86 -6.89 5.21
C ILE A 318 16.14 -6.47 3.77
N ALA A 319 15.60 -7.20 2.81
CA ALA A 319 15.80 -6.91 1.39
C ALA A 319 15.01 -5.66 0.95
N ASN A 320 13.77 -5.52 1.42
CA ASN A 320 12.94 -4.33 1.19
C ASN A 320 11.93 -4.16 2.32
N ASP A 321 11.60 -2.91 2.63
CA ASP A 321 10.60 -2.56 3.65
C ASP A 321 9.83 -1.32 3.20
N ASN A 322 8.57 -1.54 2.80
CA ASN A 322 7.70 -0.47 2.33
C ASN A 322 7.21 0.43 3.47
N SER A 323 7.26 -0.03 4.73
CA SER A 323 6.84 0.76 5.89
C SER A 323 7.72 1.98 6.11
N VAL A 324 8.99 1.93 5.68
CA VAL A 324 9.94 3.07 5.82
C VAL A 324 9.43 4.30 5.06
N PHE A 325 8.93 4.11 3.85
CA PHE A 325 8.36 5.22 3.07
C PHE A 325 7.08 5.76 3.73
N ILE A 326 6.21 4.87 4.20
CA ILE A 326 4.95 5.25 4.87
C ILE A 326 5.25 6.05 6.14
N ASP A 327 6.16 5.58 6.98
CA ASP A 327 6.58 6.27 8.21
C ASP A 327 7.14 7.67 7.90
N ARG A 328 8.04 7.76 6.90
CA ARG A 328 8.62 9.05 6.50
C ARG A 328 7.56 10.01 5.95
N SER A 329 6.65 9.52 5.11
CA SER A 329 5.55 10.32 4.57
C SER A 329 4.66 10.88 5.68
N ILE A 330 4.28 10.05 6.63
CA ILE A 330 3.46 10.47 7.78
C ILE A 330 4.21 11.49 8.65
N LYS A 331 5.47 11.24 8.99
CA LYS A 331 6.30 12.18 9.75
C LYS A 331 6.45 13.51 9.02
N SER A 332 6.64 13.49 7.71
CA SER A 332 6.71 14.71 6.89
C SER A 332 5.41 15.52 6.95
N VAL A 333 4.25 14.84 6.88
CA VAL A 333 2.96 15.54 7.00
C VAL A 333 2.76 16.10 8.41
N PHE A 334 3.14 15.38 9.45
CA PHE A 334 3.08 15.92 10.82
C PHE A 334 4.00 17.13 11.02
N SER A 335 5.21 17.12 10.45
CA SER A 335 6.09 18.30 10.44
C SER A 335 5.42 19.47 9.73
N THR A 336 4.82 19.22 8.57
CA THR A 336 4.06 20.25 7.82
C THR A 336 2.88 20.81 8.62
N ILE A 337 2.16 19.98 9.38
CA ILE A 337 1.09 20.44 10.29
C ILE A 337 1.66 21.41 11.33
N VAL A 338 2.77 21.05 11.97
CA VAL A 338 3.41 21.91 12.98
C VAL A 338 3.89 23.22 12.36
N GLU A 339 4.57 23.14 11.21
CA GLU A 339 5.02 24.33 10.46
C GLU A 339 3.86 25.24 10.06
N ALA A 340 2.76 24.66 9.54
CA ALA A 340 1.57 25.41 9.20
C ALA A 340 0.94 26.10 10.40
N VAL A 341 0.83 25.42 11.54
CA VAL A 341 0.31 26.00 12.78
C VAL A 341 1.19 27.15 13.27
N VAL A 342 2.52 26.99 13.21
CA VAL A 342 3.48 28.04 13.61
C VAL A 342 3.38 29.25 12.68
N LEU A 343 3.34 29.04 11.36
CA LEU A 343 3.20 30.14 10.39
C LEU A 343 1.88 30.87 10.56
N VAL A 344 0.78 30.14 10.73
CA VAL A 344 -0.54 30.72 10.98
C VAL A 344 -0.54 31.51 12.30
N ALA A 345 0.03 30.97 13.37
CA ALA A 345 0.16 31.66 14.64
C ALA A 345 0.96 32.98 14.52
N LEU A 346 2.04 32.95 13.72
CA LEU A 346 2.86 34.14 13.45
C LEU A 346 2.05 35.20 12.68
N VAL A 347 1.33 34.81 11.62
CA VAL A 347 0.48 35.71 10.85
C VAL A 347 -0.60 36.32 11.74
N ILE A 348 -1.30 35.50 12.53
CA ILE A 348 -2.32 35.97 13.48
C ILE A 348 -1.72 36.97 14.47
N PHE A 349 -0.53 36.67 15.01
CA PHE A 349 0.15 37.57 15.93
C PHE A 349 0.48 38.93 15.30
N VAL A 350 0.95 38.94 14.07
CA VAL A 350 1.26 40.18 13.30
C VAL A 350 0.01 41.04 13.12
N PHE A 351 -1.12 40.42 12.75
CA PHE A 351 -2.36 41.16 12.50
C PHE A 351 -3.09 41.59 13.77
N LEU A 352 -3.18 40.69 14.80
CA LEU A 352 -3.87 40.99 16.05
C LEU A 352 -3.01 41.74 17.07
N ARG A 353 -1.70 41.78 16.87
CA ARG A 353 -0.71 42.54 17.66
C ARG A 353 -0.68 42.21 19.18
N THR A 354 -1.49 41.31 19.64
CA THR A 354 -1.58 40.93 21.07
C THR A 354 -1.49 39.41 21.24
N VAL A 355 -0.58 38.97 22.11
CA VAL A 355 -0.43 37.53 22.45
C VAL A 355 -1.74 36.93 22.96
N ARG A 356 -2.49 37.71 23.76
CA ARG A 356 -3.76 37.24 24.35
C ARG A 356 -4.82 36.93 23.28
N ALA A 357 -4.91 37.75 22.25
CA ALA A 357 -5.83 37.49 21.12
C ALA A 357 -5.36 36.31 20.29
N SER A 358 -4.05 36.20 20.03
CA SER A 358 -3.47 35.14 19.18
C SER A 358 -3.59 33.75 19.81
N ILE A 359 -3.59 33.63 21.14
CA ILE A 359 -3.77 32.35 21.85
C ILE A 359 -5.13 31.70 21.53
N ILE A 360 -6.17 32.49 21.26
CA ILE A 360 -7.54 31.96 21.02
C ILE A 360 -7.58 31.07 19.77
N PRO A 361 -7.20 31.54 18.58
CA PRO A 361 -7.12 30.67 17.42
C PRO A 361 -6.11 29.53 17.58
N ILE A 362 -4.97 29.75 18.23
CA ILE A 362 -3.96 28.72 18.47
C ILE A 362 -4.52 27.53 19.28
N ILE A 363 -5.45 27.78 20.22
CA ILE A 363 -6.11 26.71 20.99
C ILE A 363 -7.22 26.06 20.17
N THR A 364 -7.96 26.81 19.35
CA THR A 364 -9.11 26.27 18.59
C THR A 364 -8.66 25.33 17.47
N ILE A 365 -7.48 25.56 16.85
CA ILE A 365 -6.94 24.73 15.77
C ILE A 365 -6.76 23.26 16.21
N PRO A 366 -5.97 22.95 17.27
CA PRO A 366 -5.80 21.56 17.71
C PRO A 366 -7.12 20.90 18.10
N VAL A 367 -8.03 21.62 18.75
CA VAL A 367 -9.34 21.08 19.14
C VAL A 367 -10.13 20.64 17.91
N SER A 368 -10.13 21.45 16.86
CA SER A 368 -10.86 21.15 15.61
C SER A 368 -10.21 20.01 14.82
N LEU A 369 -8.87 20.00 14.71
CA LEU A 369 -8.14 18.95 14.00
C LEU A 369 -8.26 17.60 14.72
N ILE A 370 -8.13 17.57 16.04
CA ILE A 370 -8.29 16.34 16.80
C ILE A 370 -9.75 15.86 16.73
N GLY A 371 -10.71 16.80 16.77
CA GLY A 371 -12.12 16.47 16.60
C GLY A 371 -12.46 15.87 15.23
N ALA A 372 -11.72 16.23 14.18
CA ALA A 372 -11.89 15.64 12.86
C ALA A 372 -11.66 14.12 12.84
N PHE A 373 -10.73 13.60 13.67
CA PHE A 373 -10.52 12.14 13.79
C PHE A 373 -11.77 11.42 14.32
N ALA A 374 -12.57 12.04 15.16
CA ALA A 374 -13.83 11.45 15.59
C ALA A 374 -14.83 11.34 14.44
N MET A 375 -14.91 12.35 13.57
CA MET A 375 -15.75 12.32 12.38
C MET A 375 -15.27 11.26 11.38
N MET A 376 -13.96 11.12 11.20
CA MET A 376 -13.36 10.07 10.36
C MET A 376 -13.69 8.68 10.90
N ALA A 377 -13.61 8.47 12.21
CA ALA A 377 -13.93 7.18 12.84
C ALA A 377 -15.42 6.81 12.68
N LEU A 378 -16.31 7.78 12.84
CA LEU A 378 -17.76 7.59 12.61
C LEU A 378 -18.07 7.22 11.15
N ALA A 379 -17.31 7.75 10.21
CA ALA A 379 -17.44 7.45 8.79
C ALA A 379 -16.72 6.14 8.36
N GLY A 380 -16.00 5.48 9.26
CA GLY A 380 -15.23 4.26 8.95
C GLY A 380 -14.02 4.49 8.06
N PHE A 381 -13.43 5.69 8.10
CA PHE A 381 -12.26 6.08 7.31
C PHE A 381 -10.96 5.63 7.92
N THR A 382 -9.87 5.85 7.20
CA THR A 382 -8.52 5.50 7.63
C THR A 382 -7.64 6.75 7.80
N ILE A 383 -6.60 6.65 8.63
CA ILE A 383 -5.52 7.64 8.62
C ILE A 383 -4.62 7.28 7.46
N ASN A 384 -4.55 8.16 6.46
CA ASN A 384 -3.71 7.98 5.30
C ASN A 384 -3.15 9.32 4.82
N THR A 385 -2.24 9.29 3.86
CA THR A 385 -1.58 10.51 3.37
C THR A 385 -2.60 11.55 2.88
N LEU A 386 -3.68 11.14 2.20
CA LEU A 386 -4.70 12.07 1.70
C LEU A 386 -5.54 12.68 2.83
N THR A 387 -5.97 11.88 3.83
CA THR A 387 -6.72 12.40 4.97
C THR A 387 -5.87 13.33 5.84
N LEU A 388 -4.57 13.04 5.99
CA LEU A 388 -3.65 13.94 6.67
C LEU A 388 -3.41 15.24 5.88
N LEU A 389 -3.30 15.18 4.54
CA LEU A 389 -3.24 16.37 3.69
C LEU A 389 -4.52 17.20 3.78
N ALA A 390 -5.70 16.56 3.90
CA ALA A 390 -6.95 17.26 4.18
C ALA A 390 -6.88 18.05 5.49
N LEU A 391 -6.28 17.47 6.53
CA LEU A 391 -6.10 18.15 7.80
C LEU A 391 -5.09 19.33 7.71
N VAL A 392 -4.02 19.21 6.91
CA VAL A 392 -3.11 20.33 6.61
C VAL A 392 -3.87 21.47 5.95
N LEU A 393 -4.67 21.16 4.93
CA LEU A 393 -5.51 22.16 4.25
C LEU A 393 -6.56 22.75 5.21
N ALA A 394 -7.12 21.93 6.09
CA ALA A 394 -8.10 22.36 7.08
C ALA A 394 -7.54 23.43 8.04
N ILE A 395 -6.23 23.45 8.33
CA ILE A 395 -5.64 24.42 9.25
C ILE A 395 -5.99 25.86 8.84
N GLY A 396 -5.81 26.20 7.56
CA GLY A 396 -6.14 27.52 7.03
C GLY A 396 -7.63 27.84 7.10
N LEU A 397 -8.49 26.86 6.77
CA LEU A 397 -9.95 27.05 6.76
C LEU A 397 -10.54 27.12 8.18
N VAL A 398 -10.00 26.31 9.09
CA VAL A 398 -10.43 26.24 10.51
C VAL A 398 -10.09 27.50 11.27
N VAL A 399 -8.93 28.09 10.97
CA VAL A 399 -8.47 29.31 11.63
C VAL A 399 -9.36 30.51 11.31
N ASP A 400 -9.85 30.58 10.09
CA ASP A 400 -10.65 31.71 9.61
C ASP A 400 -11.93 31.89 10.43
N ASP A 401 -12.65 30.80 10.73
CA ASP A 401 -13.84 30.82 11.58
C ASP A 401 -13.58 31.47 12.96
N ALA A 402 -12.47 31.12 13.58
CA ALA A 402 -12.09 31.65 14.91
C ALA A 402 -11.64 33.11 14.82
N ILE A 403 -10.93 33.50 13.76
CA ILE A 403 -10.44 34.86 13.53
C ILE A 403 -11.62 35.82 13.33
N VAL A 404 -12.57 35.47 12.48
CA VAL A 404 -13.74 36.33 12.18
C VAL A 404 -14.55 36.59 13.47
N VAL A 405 -14.75 35.55 14.28
CA VAL A 405 -15.44 35.71 15.57
C VAL A 405 -14.65 36.61 16.51
N LEU A 406 -13.35 36.40 16.63
CA LEU A 406 -12.48 37.13 17.52
C LEU A 406 -12.39 38.61 17.10
N GLU A 407 -12.23 38.89 15.81
CA GLU A 407 -12.11 40.25 15.27
C GLU A 407 -13.38 41.06 15.56
N ASN A 408 -14.56 40.49 15.29
CA ASN A 408 -15.81 41.18 15.57
C ASN A 408 -16.03 41.47 17.05
N ILE A 409 -15.64 40.54 17.94
CA ILE A 409 -15.67 40.77 19.41
C ILE A 409 -14.67 41.84 19.79
N TYR A 410 -13.45 41.82 19.25
CA TYR A 410 -12.40 42.77 19.56
C TYR A 410 -12.77 44.20 19.13
N ARG A 411 -13.40 44.35 17.94
CA ARG A 411 -13.94 45.62 17.47
C ARG A 411 -14.91 46.26 18.49
N HIS A 412 -15.83 45.47 19.05
CA HIS A 412 -16.76 45.96 20.06
C HIS A 412 -16.09 46.32 21.39
N ILE A 413 -14.97 45.67 21.75
CA ILE A 413 -14.15 46.06 22.91
C ILE A 413 -13.45 47.42 22.65
N GLU A 414 -12.96 47.66 21.42
CA GLU A 414 -12.37 48.95 21.05
C GLU A 414 -13.42 50.05 20.99
N GLU A 415 -14.67 49.76 20.68
CA GLU A 415 -15.81 50.67 20.76
C GLU A 415 -16.22 51.00 22.23
N GLY A 416 -15.58 50.39 23.21
CA GLY A 416 -15.76 50.68 24.64
C GLY A 416 -16.73 49.77 25.39
N LEU A 417 -17.19 48.66 24.80
CA LEU A 417 -17.99 47.66 25.50
C LEU A 417 -17.10 46.79 26.39
N ASP A 418 -17.64 46.34 27.52
CA ASP A 418 -16.97 45.36 28.35
C ASP A 418 -16.82 44.03 27.62
N PRO A 419 -15.77 43.22 27.86
CA PRO A 419 -15.49 42.00 27.09
C PRO A 419 -16.62 40.98 27.08
N PHE A 420 -17.40 40.88 28.14
CA PHE A 420 -18.54 39.98 28.24
C PHE A 420 -19.68 40.41 27.31
N SER A 421 -20.08 41.69 27.38
CA SER A 421 -21.12 42.26 26.52
C SER A 421 -20.70 42.31 25.05
N ALA A 422 -19.43 42.65 24.79
CA ALA A 422 -18.82 42.63 23.46
C ALA A 422 -18.87 41.21 22.84
N ALA A 423 -18.55 40.16 23.62
CA ALA A 423 -18.63 38.79 23.15
C ALA A 423 -20.07 38.36 22.78
N ILE A 424 -21.05 38.70 23.61
CA ILE A 424 -22.46 38.38 23.32
C ILE A 424 -22.94 39.13 22.07
N LYS A 425 -22.67 40.42 21.96
CA LYS A 425 -23.09 41.25 20.84
C LYS A 425 -22.37 40.81 19.55
N GLY A 426 -21.05 40.69 19.59
CA GLY A 426 -20.24 40.29 18.42
C GLY A 426 -20.63 38.93 17.85
N VAL A 427 -20.81 37.91 18.70
CA VAL A 427 -21.22 36.58 18.23
C VAL A 427 -22.66 36.61 17.68
N ARG A 428 -23.57 37.37 18.28
CA ARG A 428 -24.94 37.46 17.77
C ARG A 428 -24.99 38.05 16.35
N GLU A 429 -24.14 38.99 16.03
CA GLU A 429 -24.05 39.61 14.71
C GLU A 429 -23.53 38.65 13.64
N ILE A 430 -22.54 37.81 13.97
CA ILE A 430 -21.84 36.98 12.96
C ILE A 430 -22.20 35.49 13.01
N SER A 431 -22.95 35.03 14.02
CA SER A 431 -23.23 33.57 14.17
C SER A 431 -23.88 32.96 12.93
N PHE A 432 -24.77 33.71 12.25
CA PHE A 432 -25.38 33.23 11.02
C PHE A 432 -24.35 33.14 9.86
N ALA A 433 -23.43 34.12 9.78
CA ALA A 433 -22.39 34.13 8.77
C ALA A 433 -21.41 32.96 8.97
N VAL A 434 -21.01 32.66 10.22
CA VAL A 434 -20.14 31.51 10.54
C VAL A 434 -20.83 30.20 10.15
N VAL A 435 -22.09 30.01 10.51
CA VAL A 435 -22.83 28.79 10.11
C VAL A 435 -22.93 28.68 8.58
N ALA A 436 -23.24 29.79 7.91
CA ALA A 436 -23.32 29.83 6.45
C ALA A 436 -21.96 29.50 5.79
N MET A 437 -20.84 30.06 6.31
CA MET A 437 -19.48 29.73 5.83
C MET A 437 -19.16 28.26 6.02
N THR A 438 -19.38 27.71 7.21
CA THR A 438 -19.14 26.29 7.53
C THR A 438 -19.95 25.38 6.60
N MET A 439 -21.25 25.68 6.41
CA MET A 439 -22.11 24.90 5.51
C MET A 439 -21.68 25.01 4.04
N THR A 440 -21.29 26.20 3.61
CA THR A 440 -20.81 26.43 2.24
C THR A 440 -19.51 25.67 1.97
N LEU A 441 -18.55 25.74 2.89
CA LEU A 441 -17.29 25.00 2.77
C LEU A 441 -17.53 23.50 2.74
N ALA A 442 -18.36 22.96 3.66
CA ALA A 442 -18.72 21.56 3.64
C ALA A 442 -19.41 21.15 2.33
N ALA A 443 -20.32 21.99 1.82
CA ALA A 443 -21.03 21.75 0.56
C ALA A 443 -20.13 21.81 -0.68
N VAL A 444 -19.06 22.61 -0.67
CA VAL A 444 -18.09 22.69 -1.78
C VAL A 444 -17.30 21.37 -1.91
N PHE A 445 -16.96 20.73 -0.81
CA PHE A 445 -16.20 19.48 -0.82
C PHE A 445 -17.09 18.23 -0.93
N ALA A 446 -18.36 18.30 -0.54
CA ALA A 446 -19.30 17.17 -0.57
C ALA A 446 -19.40 16.47 -1.93
N PRO A 447 -19.43 17.14 -3.09
CA PRO A 447 -19.51 16.49 -4.40
C PRO A 447 -18.37 15.53 -4.69
N LEU A 448 -17.17 15.77 -4.15
CA LEU A 448 -16.03 14.86 -4.30
C LEU A 448 -16.29 13.48 -3.68
N ALA A 449 -17.06 13.43 -2.60
CA ALA A 449 -17.44 12.19 -1.94
C ALA A 449 -18.41 11.34 -2.78
N PHE A 450 -19.15 11.94 -3.70
CA PHE A 450 -20.12 11.28 -4.57
C PHE A 450 -19.57 11.00 -5.98
N THR A 451 -18.31 11.31 -6.23
CA THR A 451 -17.67 11.00 -7.51
C THR A 451 -17.58 9.47 -7.67
N PRO A 452 -18.03 8.89 -8.80
CA PRO A 452 -17.97 7.45 -9.01
C PRO A 452 -16.53 6.98 -9.26
N GLY A 453 -16.31 5.68 -9.07
CA GLY A 453 -15.07 5.00 -9.40
C GLY A 453 -13.94 5.22 -8.40
N ARG A 454 -12.72 4.84 -8.82
CA ARG A 454 -11.50 4.86 -8.00
C ARG A 454 -11.13 6.26 -7.51
N THR A 455 -11.23 7.26 -8.40
CA THR A 455 -10.96 8.66 -8.05
C THR A 455 -11.88 9.17 -6.96
N GLY A 456 -13.18 8.83 -7.03
CA GLY A 456 -14.14 9.20 -5.99
C GLY A 456 -13.81 8.58 -4.63
N LYS A 457 -13.40 7.32 -4.60
CA LYS A 457 -12.96 6.67 -3.35
C LYS A 457 -11.67 7.28 -2.78
N LEU A 458 -10.70 7.62 -3.65
CA LEU A 458 -9.47 8.31 -3.23
C LEU A 458 -9.77 9.65 -2.56
N PHE A 459 -10.55 10.50 -3.22
CA PHE A 459 -10.82 11.85 -2.75
C PHE A 459 -12.03 11.92 -1.80
N GLY A 460 -12.84 10.88 -1.68
CA GLY A 460 -13.98 10.84 -0.77
C GLY A 460 -13.57 10.94 0.70
N GLU A 461 -12.58 10.16 1.15
CA GLU A 461 -12.05 10.26 2.51
C GLU A 461 -11.40 11.64 2.76
N PHE A 462 -10.67 12.17 1.79
CA PHE A 462 -10.08 13.52 1.85
C PHE A 462 -11.17 14.58 2.03
N ALA A 463 -12.20 14.58 1.18
CA ALA A 463 -13.25 15.59 1.17
C ALA A 463 -14.08 15.57 2.46
N LEU A 464 -14.43 14.37 2.94
CA LEU A 464 -15.24 14.22 4.15
C LEU A 464 -14.42 14.44 5.43
N ALA A 465 -13.12 14.12 5.43
CA ALA A 465 -12.23 14.50 6.54
C ALA A 465 -12.10 16.02 6.65
N LEU A 466 -11.94 16.70 5.51
CA LEU A 466 -11.90 18.16 5.46
C LEU A 466 -13.23 18.79 5.89
N ALA A 467 -14.35 18.31 5.36
CA ALA A 467 -15.69 18.79 5.74
C ALA A 467 -15.94 18.56 7.24
N GLY A 468 -15.54 17.39 7.77
CA GLY A 468 -15.62 17.08 9.19
C GLY A 468 -14.81 18.06 10.06
N ALA A 469 -13.57 18.37 9.66
CA ALA A 469 -12.72 19.36 10.34
C ALA A 469 -13.37 20.75 10.37
N VAL A 470 -13.94 21.19 9.24
CA VAL A 470 -14.63 22.48 9.12
C VAL A 470 -15.91 22.52 9.98
N ILE A 471 -16.71 21.44 10.01
CA ILE A 471 -17.90 21.36 10.86
C ILE A 471 -17.54 21.46 12.34
N VAL A 472 -16.51 20.73 12.78
CA VAL A 472 -16.01 20.82 14.16
C VAL A 472 -15.47 22.22 14.45
N SER A 473 -14.79 22.85 13.48
CA SER A 473 -14.31 24.24 13.59
C SER A 473 -15.43 25.23 13.82
N GLY A 474 -16.46 25.19 13.00
CA GLY A 474 -17.63 26.09 13.16
C GLY A 474 -18.28 25.94 14.53
N PHE A 475 -18.36 24.71 15.07
CA PHE A 475 -18.85 24.48 16.41
C PHE A 475 -17.93 25.07 17.47
N VAL A 476 -16.61 24.89 17.37
CA VAL A 476 -15.60 25.42 18.28
C VAL A 476 -15.54 26.95 18.20
N ALA A 477 -15.65 27.51 17.01
CA ALA A 477 -15.68 28.96 16.77
C ALA A 477 -16.91 29.64 17.38
N LEU A 478 -18.05 28.95 17.50
CA LEU A 478 -19.27 29.46 18.12
C LEU A 478 -19.36 29.16 19.62
N THR A 479 -18.48 28.32 20.17
CA THR A 479 -18.52 27.92 21.59
C THR A 479 -17.27 28.36 22.36
N LEU A 480 -16.11 27.81 22.01
CA LEU A 480 -14.85 28.01 22.70
C LEU A 480 -14.26 29.40 22.43
N ALA A 481 -14.24 29.86 21.17
CA ALA A 481 -13.60 31.11 20.80
C ALA A 481 -14.29 32.34 21.45
N PRO A 482 -15.63 32.47 21.44
CA PRO A 482 -16.29 33.58 22.12
C PRO A 482 -16.10 33.55 23.63
N MET A 483 -16.13 32.38 24.24
CA MET A 483 -15.89 32.20 25.69
C MET A 483 -14.48 32.64 26.05
N LEU A 484 -13.46 32.22 25.31
CA LEU A 484 -12.08 32.63 25.51
C LEU A 484 -11.92 34.15 25.28
N SER A 485 -12.56 34.68 24.23
CA SER A 485 -12.54 36.12 23.94
C SER A 485 -13.10 36.95 25.11
N SER A 486 -14.22 36.52 25.68
CA SER A 486 -14.82 37.22 26.85
C SER A 486 -13.93 37.22 28.11
N LYS A 487 -12.96 36.28 28.21
CA LYS A 487 -12.08 36.15 29.41
C LYS A 487 -10.68 36.71 29.17
N LEU A 488 -10.14 36.56 27.98
CA LEU A 488 -8.74 36.88 27.66
C LEU A 488 -8.56 38.27 27.06
N LEU A 489 -9.55 38.75 26.25
CA LEU A 489 -9.44 40.05 25.60
C LEU A 489 -9.66 41.18 26.60
N ARG A 490 -8.85 42.21 26.46
CA ARG A 490 -8.97 43.47 27.23
C ARG A 490 -8.53 44.62 26.35
N HIS A 491 -9.18 45.75 26.51
CA HIS A 491 -8.73 47.00 25.92
C HIS A 491 -7.35 47.38 26.49
N ASN A 492 -6.39 47.68 25.59
CA ASN A 492 -5.06 48.14 26.02
C ASN A 492 -4.93 49.66 25.75
N PRO A 493 -5.07 50.50 26.76
CA PRO A 493 -5.03 51.95 26.59
C PRO A 493 -3.64 52.47 26.21
N ASN A 494 -2.57 51.67 26.44
CA ASN A 494 -1.18 52.05 26.18
C ASN A 494 -0.55 51.09 25.13
N PRO A 495 -0.74 51.34 23.82
CA PRO A 495 -0.15 50.49 22.82
C PRO A 495 1.37 50.54 22.81
N SER A 496 2.01 49.37 22.67
CA SER A 496 3.46 49.20 22.55
C SER A 496 4.02 49.98 21.34
N TRP A 497 5.32 50.21 21.29
CA TRP A 497 5.99 50.78 20.12
C TRP A 497 5.74 49.91 18.87
N PHE A 498 5.75 48.59 19.01
CA PHE A 498 5.44 47.65 17.94
C PHE A 498 3.99 47.83 17.44
N ASP A 499 3.01 47.91 18.34
CA ASP A 499 1.61 48.12 18.00
C ASP A 499 1.41 49.41 17.18
N ARG A 500 2.02 50.49 17.63
CA ARG A 500 1.95 51.80 16.93
C ARG A 500 2.61 51.79 15.54
N SER A 501 3.71 51.07 15.39
CA SER A 501 4.40 50.94 14.12
C SER A 501 3.59 50.12 13.11
N MET A 502 3.06 48.97 13.58
CA MET A 502 2.23 48.11 12.77
C MET A 502 0.90 48.75 12.40
N GLU A 503 0.28 49.47 13.30
CA GLU A 503 -0.95 50.20 13.01
C GLU A 503 -0.76 51.27 11.93
N ARG A 504 0.34 52.04 11.97
CA ARG A 504 0.68 52.98 10.90
C ARG A 504 0.87 52.30 9.55
N TRP A 505 1.54 51.16 9.53
CA TRP A 505 1.76 50.39 8.33
C TRP A 505 0.45 49.82 7.75
N LEU A 506 -0.39 49.21 8.59
CA LEU A 506 -1.71 48.70 8.19
C LEU A 506 -2.65 49.79 7.73
N THR A 507 -2.66 50.93 8.40
CA THR A 507 -3.47 52.12 8.00
C THR A 507 -2.99 52.69 6.67
N ALA A 508 -1.67 52.76 6.45
CA ALA A 508 -1.12 53.18 5.16
C ALA A 508 -1.50 52.21 4.02
N LEU A 509 -1.47 50.92 4.30
CA LEU A 509 -1.90 49.89 3.35
C LEU A 509 -3.40 49.98 3.03
N SER A 510 -4.25 50.17 4.05
CA SER A 510 -5.70 50.36 3.92
C SER A 510 -6.05 51.62 3.11
N ASN A 511 -5.39 52.74 3.41
CA ASN A 511 -5.59 53.98 2.67
C ASN A 511 -5.11 53.87 1.20
N GLY A 512 -3.98 53.16 0.99
CA GLY A 512 -3.49 52.83 -0.33
C GLY A 512 -4.50 52.01 -1.15
N TYR A 513 -5.06 50.97 -0.52
CA TYR A 513 -6.11 50.15 -1.12
C TYR A 513 -7.38 50.92 -1.42
N GLU A 514 -7.86 51.76 -0.48
CA GLU A 514 -9.03 52.62 -0.69
C GLU A 514 -8.84 53.57 -1.87
N ASN A 515 -7.68 54.24 -1.96
CA ASN A 515 -7.36 55.12 -3.07
C ASN A 515 -7.32 54.40 -4.41
N LEU A 516 -6.71 53.21 -4.45
CA LEU A 516 -6.68 52.35 -5.64
C LEU A 516 -8.09 51.91 -6.05
N LEU A 517 -8.89 51.47 -5.09
CA LEU A 517 -10.26 51.01 -5.33
C LEU A 517 -11.14 52.18 -5.84
N ARG A 518 -11.03 53.35 -5.26
CA ARG A 518 -11.72 54.56 -5.73
C ARG A 518 -11.32 54.92 -7.18
N LEU A 519 -10.02 54.86 -7.48
CA LEU A 519 -9.51 55.12 -8.82
C LEU A 519 -10.10 54.14 -9.85
N ILE A 520 -10.11 52.86 -9.53
CA ILE A 520 -10.63 51.77 -10.38
C ILE A 520 -12.13 51.95 -10.62
N LEU A 521 -12.91 52.16 -9.56
CA LEU A 521 -14.36 52.24 -9.65
C LEU A 521 -14.83 53.52 -10.35
N THR A 522 -14.12 54.64 -10.17
CA THR A 522 -14.56 55.93 -10.72
C THR A 522 -14.00 56.23 -12.09
N ARG A 523 -12.72 55.96 -12.36
CA ARG A 523 -12.03 56.37 -13.60
C ARG A 523 -11.52 55.22 -14.47
N ALA A 524 -11.19 54.10 -13.87
CA ALA A 524 -10.48 53.01 -14.55
C ALA A 524 -11.31 51.72 -14.63
N ARG A 525 -12.64 51.77 -14.64
CA ARG A 525 -13.53 50.60 -14.76
C ARG A 525 -13.21 49.68 -15.95
N TRP A 526 -12.71 50.26 -17.04
CA TRP A 526 -12.28 49.51 -18.21
C TRP A 526 -11.01 48.67 -17.96
N VAL A 527 -10.17 49.08 -16.99
CA VAL A 527 -9.01 48.31 -16.59
C VAL A 527 -9.43 46.97 -16.00
N VAL A 528 -10.50 46.92 -15.21
CA VAL A 528 -11.05 45.66 -14.67
C VAL A 528 -11.47 44.71 -15.79
N LEU A 529 -12.19 45.26 -16.81
CA LEU A 529 -12.59 44.45 -17.97
C LEU A 529 -11.38 43.95 -18.76
N LEU A 530 -10.36 44.79 -18.94
CA LEU A 530 -9.14 44.41 -19.65
C LEU A 530 -8.36 43.34 -18.90
N VAL A 531 -8.25 43.47 -17.57
CA VAL A 531 -7.61 42.44 -16.71
C VAL A 531 -8.41 41.14 -16.77
N MET A 532 -9.73 41.15 -16.68
CA MET A 532 -10.57 39.96 -16.83
C MET A 532 -10.36 39.26 -18.19
N LEU A 533 -10.33 40.05 -19.28
CA LEU A 533 -10.07 39.52 -20.61
C LEU A 533 -8.65 38.94 -20.73
N ALA A 534 -7.65 39.62 -20.17
CA ALA A 534 -6.27 39.14 -20.14
C ALA A 534 -6.13 37.84 -19.34
N CYS A 535 -6.78 37.73 -18.17
CA CYS A 535 -6.84 36.50 -17.38
C CYS A 535 -7.56 35.40 -18.16
N GLY A 536 -8.70 35.66 -18.79
CA GLY A 536 -9.42 34.71 -19.62
C GLY A 536 -8.59 34.20 -20.80
N ALA A 537 -7.91 35.13 -21.51
CA ALA A 537 -6.99 34.77 -22.59
C ALA A 537 -5.77 33.94 -22.08
N GLY A 538 -5.22 34.32 -20.92
CA GLY A 538 -4.16 33.59 -20.26
C GLY A 538 -4.57 32.16 -19.90
N ILE A 539 -5.75 31.96 -19.32
CA ILE A 539 -6.31 30.64 -19.02
C ILE A 539 -6.50 29.84 -20.31
N ALA A 540 -7.11 30.43 -21.34
CA ALA A 540 -7.34 29.77 -22.62
C ALA A 540 -6.03 29.35 -23.32
N TYR A 541 -4.95 30.10 -23.11
CA TYR A 541 -3.62 29.77 -23.65
C TYR A 541 -2.89 28.68 -22.82
N ILE A 542 -2.92 28.80 -21.49
CA ILE A 542 -2.16 27.92 -20.60
C ILE A 542 -2.84 26.54 -20.46
N TYR A 543 -4.18 26.51 -20.36
CA TYR A 543 -4.93 25.28 -20.08
C TYR A 543 -4.62 24.10 -21.05
N PRO A 544 -4.56 24.31 -22.39
CA PRO A 544 -4.22 23.23 -23.32
C PRO A 544 -2.77 22.77 -23.25
N THR A 545 -1.86 23.62 -22.72
CA THR A 545 -0.43 23.30 -22.62
C THR A 545 -0.06 22.57 -21.31
N MET A 546 -0.96 22.58 -20.34
CA MET A 546 -0.74 21.91 -19.06
C MET A 546 -0.81 20.40 -19.23
N LYS A 547 0.21 19.70 -18.72
CA LYS A 547 0.18 18.24 -18.63
C LYS A 547 -0.86 17.81 -17.60
N GLN A 548 -1.70 16.85 -17.99
CA GLN A 548 -2.71 16.28 -17.12
C GLN A 548 -2.21 14.95 -16.56
N GLU A 549 -2.10 14.86 -15.26
CA GLU A 549 -1.76 13.63 -14.54
C GLU A 549 -2.56 13.57 -13.23
N LEU A 550 -2.83 12.35 -12.76
CA LEU A 550 -3.61 12.15 -11.51
C LEU A 550 -2.81 12.61 -10.30
N ALA A 551 -1.52 12.29 -10.27
CA ALA A 551 -0.56 12.74 -9.28
C ALA A 551 0.85 12.69 -9.84
N PRO A 552 1.75 13.59 -9.41
CA PRO A 552 3.16 13.53 -9.78
C PRO A 552 3.79 12.27 -9.20
N LEU A 553 4.84 11.78 -9.88
CA LEU A 553 5.63 10.65 -9.38
C LEU A 553 6.37 11.04 -8.10
N GLU A 554 6.29 10.20 -7.09
CA GLU A 554 6.94 10.38 -5.80
C GLU A 554 8.29 9.65 -5.76
N ASP A 555 9.25 10.23 -5.04
CA ASP A 555 10.50 9.54 -4.74
C ASP A 555 10.31 8.58 -3.55
N ARG A 556 10.03 7.32 -3.85
CA ARG A 556 9.76 6.28 -2.86
C ARG A 556 11.00 5.55 -2.35
N GLY A 557 12.19 6.00 -2.76
CA GLY A 557 13.45 5.36 -2.39
C GLY A 557 13.65 3.97 -3.01
N THR A 558 12.89 3.62 -4.05
CA THR A 558 12.94 2.30 -4.68
C THR A 558 12.78 2.43 -6.20
N ILE A 559 13.60 1.68 -6.95
CA ILE A 559 13.46 1.50 -8.39
C ILE A 559 13.26 0.01 -8.66
N LEU A 560 12.26 -0.34 -9.46
CA LEU A 560 12.02 -1.70 -9.93
C LEU A 560 12.52 -1.83 -11.39
N ALA A 561 13.46 -2.72 -11.65
CA ALA A 561 13.77 -3.13 -13.01
C ALA A 561 12.99 -4.41 -13.35
N THR A 562 12.29 -4.41 -14.46
CA THR A 562 11.69 -5.63 -15.02
C THR A 562 12.61 -6.21 -16.09
N ILE A 563 12.66 -7.54 -16.16
CA ILE A 563 13.41 -8.29 -17.16
C ILE A 563 12.41 -9.14 -17.92
N ASN A 564 12.36 -9.00 -19.24
CA ASN A 564 11.61 -9.87 -20.12
C ASN A 564 12.58 -10.42 -21.18
N ALA A 565 12.93 -11.69 -21.04
CA ALA A 565 13.75 -12.42 -22.00
C ALA A 565 12.86 -12.94 -23.15
N PRO A 566 13.43 -13.25 -24.31
CA PRO A 566 12.74 -13.88 -25.43
C PRO A 566 12.08 -15.20 -25.02
N ASP A 567 11.02 -15.59 -25.73
CA ASP A 567 10.35 -16.87 -25.50
C ASP A 567 11.32 -18.05 -25.69
N GLY A 568 11.18 -19.06 -24.82
CA GLY A 568 12.08 -20.21 -24.80
C GLY A 568 13.39 -19.99 -24.04
N SER A 569 13.61 -18.81 -23.46
CA SER A 569 14.80 -18.54 -22.63
C SER A 569 14.84 -19.41 -21.38
N THR A 570 16.05 -19.84 -21.00
CA THR A 570 16.30 -20.58 -19.76
C THR A 570 16.42 -19.62 -18.58
N LEU A 571 16.31 -20.16 -17.37
CA LEU A 571 16.56 -19.37 -16.14
C LEU A 571 17.99 -18.81 -16.10
N GLU A 572 18.98 -19.57 -16.57
CA GLU A 572 20.38 -19.15 -16.63
C GLU A 572 20.61 -17.98 -17.59
N PHE A 573 19.87 -17.97 -18.74
CA PHE A 573 19.88 -16.83 -19.63
C PHE A 573 19.35 -15.58 -18.94
N THR A 574 18.18 -15.67 -18.30
CA THR A 574 17.56 -14.56 -17.56
C THR A 574 18.46 -14.09 -16.42
N ASP A 575 19.09 -15.05 -15.71
CA ASP A 575 20.01 -14.76 -14.60
C ASP A 575 21.26 -13.99 -15.03
N ARG A 576 21.81 -14.31 -16.21
CA ARG A 576 22.96 -13.59 -16.77
C ARG A 576 22.67 -12.09 -16.91
N TYR A 577 21.48 -11.76 -17.45
CA TYR A 577 21.07 -10.37 -17.61
C TYR A 577 20.67 -9.72 -16.27
N ALA A 578 20.08 -10.47 -15.35
CA ALA A 578 19.86 -9.97 -14.00
C ALA A 578 21.16 -9.56 -13.31
N ARG A 579 22.24 -10.35 -13.45
CA ARG A 579 23.57 -9.98 -12.95
C ARG A 579 24.13 -8.72 -13.63
N ALA A 580 23.85 -8.53 -14.92
CA ALA A 580 24.25 -7.30 -15.61
C ALA A 580 23.51 -6.08 -15.03
N LEU A 581 22.20 -6.22 -14.75
CA LEU A 581 21.43 -5.15 -14.09
C LEU A 581 21.92 -4.90 -12.66
N GLU A 582 22.20 -5.94 -11.88
CA GLU A 582 22.78 -5.79 -10.53
C GLU A 582 24.10 -5.01 -10.59
N LYS A 583 24.98 -5.32 -11.56
CA LYS A 583 26.26 -4.61 -11.76
C LYS A 583 26.05 -3.14 -12.14
N ILE A 584 25.05 -2.84 -12.98
CA ILE A 584 24.68 -1.46 -13.29
C ILE A 584 24.24 -0.75 -12.00
N GLY A 585 23.39 -1.38 -11.18
CA GLY A 585 22.95 -0.81 -9.91
C GLY A 585 24.09 -0.55 -8.93
N GLN A 586 25.06 -1.47 -8.83
CA GLN A 586 26.25 -1.33 -7.98
C GLN A 586 27.14 -0.13 -8.36
N SER A 587 27.01 0.40 -9.59
CA SER A 587 27.73 1.61 -10.00
C SER A 587 27.14 2.91 -9.44
N TYR A 588 25.98 2.86 -8.77
CA TYR A 588 25.33 4.00 -8.14
C TYR A 588 25.48 3.94 -6.62
N PRO A 589 26.24 4.86 -6.00
CA PRO A 589 26.51 4.84 -4.56
C PRO A 589 25.27 5.11 -3.71
N GLU A 590 24.19 5.58 -4.31
CA GLU A 590 22.90 5.83 -3.67
C GLU A 590 22.12 4.56 -3.34
N PHE A 591 22.44 3.42 -3.95
CA PHE A 591 21.76 2.17 -3.62
C PHE A 591 22.43 1.47 -2.44
N ASP A 592 21.63 1.13 -1.46
CA ASP A 592 22.00 0.36 -0.27
C ASP A 592 21.86 -1.14 -0.49
N ARG A 593 20.79 -1.54 -1.19
CA ARG A 593 20.44 -2.94 -1.42
C ARG A 593 19.94 -3.17 -2.83
N ILE A 594 20.33 -4.32 -3.38
CA ILE A 594 19.90 -4.78 -4.69
C ILE A 594 19.32 -6.18 -4.51
N PHE A 595 18.03 -6.31 -4.68
CA PHE A 595 17.30 -7.57 -4.57
C PHE A 595 16.82 -8.02 -5.93
N ALA A 596 17.25 -9.19 -6.37
CA ALA A 596 16.90 -9.77 -7.66
C ALA A 596 16.05 -11.03 -7.48
N SER A 597 14.96 -11.13 -8.26
CA SER A 597 14.07 -12.30 -8.28
C SER A 597 13.79 -12.68 -9.74
N MET A 598 14.19 -13.88 -10.15
CA MET A 598 14.01 -14.44 -11.48
C MET A 598 13.13 -15.68 -11.44
N GLY A 599 12.50 -16.00 -12.57
CA GLY A 599 11.63 -17.18 -12.68
C GLY A 599 10.21 -16.95 -12.17
N ASN A 600 9.78 -15.70 -12.01
CA ASN A 600 8.43 -15.37 -11.58
C ASN A 600 7.86 -14.24 -12.46
N PRO A 601 6.76 -14.46 -13.16
CA PRO A 601 5.94 -15.67 -13.22
C PRO A 601 6.47 -16.79 -14.14
N THR A 602 7.43 -16.52 -15.01
CA THR A 602 8.07 -17.50 -15.89
C THR A 602 9.58 -17.40 -15.86
N VAL A 603 10.30 -18.44 -16.31
CA VAL A 603 11.76 -18.47 -16.32
C VAL A 603 12.41 -17.35 -17.14
N GLY A 604 11.71 -16.88 -18.18
CA GLY A 604 12.14 -15.73 -19.00
C GLY A 604 11.84 -14.36 -18.36
N GLN A 605 11.21 -14.33 -17.20
CA GLN A 605 10.83 -13.08 -16.53
C GLN A 605 11.49 -12.95 -15.18
N GLY A 606 11.80 -11.72 -14.82
CA GLY A 606 12.40 -11.40 -13.54
C GLY A 606 12.28 -9.91 -13.19
N SER A 607 12.69 -9.60 -11.99
CA SER A 607 12.75 -8.23 -11.50
C SER A 607 13.97 -8.01 -10.61
N VAL A 608 14.51 -6.80 -10.67
CA VAL A 608 15.56 -6.34 -9.76
C VAL A 608 15.05 -5.10 -9.04
N ILE A 609 15.03 -5.14 -7.73
CA ILE A 609 14.62 -4.03 -6.87
C ILE A 609 15.88 -3.36 -6.35
N TYR A 610 16.05 -2.08 -6.66
CA TYR A 610 17.12 -1.25 -6.12
C TYR A 610 16.54 -0.41 -5.00
N ARG A 611 16.99 -0.63 -3.77
CA ARG A 611 16.65 0.17 -2.61
C ARG A 611 17.71 1.25 -2.44
N ALA A 612 17.27 2.52 -2.51
CA ALA A 612 18.15 3.64 -2.25
C ALA A 612 18.35 3.87 -0.75
N LYS A 613 19.46 4.50 -0.40
CA LYS A 613 19.70 5.08 0.93
C LYS A 613 18.60 6.07 1.30
N ASP A 614 18.53 6.44 2.55
CA ASP A 614 17.56 7.41 3.03
C ASP A 614 17.70 8.76 2.30
N TRP A 615 16.62 9.53 2.22
CA TRP A 615 16.55 10.77 1.44
C TRP A 615 17.59 11.82 1.89
N ASP A 616 17.94 11.81 3.18
CA ASP A 616 18.91 12.72 3.77
C ASP A 616 20.38 12.28 3.50
N GLU A 617 20.60 11.07 3.00
CA GLU A 617 21.92 10.47 2.70
C GLU A 617 22.28 10.47 1.21
N ARG A 618 21.42 11.06 0.36
CA ARG A 618 21.59 11.09 -1.08
C ARG A 618 21.21 12.44 -1.70
N GLU A 619 21.94 12.85 -2.70
CA GLU A 619 21.69 14.11 -3.41
C GLU A 619 20.67 13.94 -4.56
N ARG A 620 20.69 12.77 -5.21
CA ARG A 620 19.84 12.49 -6.37
C ARG A 620 18.57 11.71 -5.98
N SER A 621 17.43 12.10 -6.57
CA SER A 621 16.18 11.36 -6.40
C SER A 621 16.22 10.05 -7.20
N THR A 622 15.42 9.06 -6.76
CA THR A 622 15.24 7.81 -7.52
C THR A 622 14.66 8.05 -8.92
N LEU A 623 13.91 9.13 -9.11
CA LEU A 623 13.38 9.52 -10.41
C LEU A 623 14.48 9.97 -11.38
N GLN A 624 15.48 10.73 -10.88
CA GLN A 624 16.64 11.13 -11.67
C GLN A 624 17.52 9.92 -12.02
N ILE A 625 17.80 9.07 -11.03
CA ILE A 625 18.59 7.85 -11.22
C ILE A 625 17.91 6.91 -12.23
N ALA A 626 16.59 6.70 -12.13
CA ALA A 626 15.85 5.86 -13.07
C ALA A 626 15.96 6.36 -14.52
N ARG A 627 15.94 7.69 -14.74
CA ARG A 627 16.15 8.27 -16.09
C ARG A 627 17.54 7.99 -16.62
N GLU A 628 18.56 8.03 -15.78
CA GLU A 628 19.94 7.71 -16.15
C GLU A 628 20.15 6.20 -16.41
N MET A 629 19.43 5.34 -15.67
CA MET A 629 19.49 3.89 -15.84
C MET A 629 18.82 3.43 -17.14
N GLY A 630 17.78 4.13 -17.60
CA GLY A 630 17.01 3.74 -18.79
C GLY A 630 17.85 3.43 -20.01
N PRO A 631 18.72 4.34 -20.50
CA PRO A 631 19.63 4.07 -21.62
C PRO A 631 20.58 2.90 -21.39
N LYS A 632 21.09 2.72 -20.16
CA LYS A 632 21.99 1.60 -19.81
C LYS A 632 21.26 0.26 -19.87
N PHE A 633 19.98 0.21 -19.51
CA PHE A 633 19.14 -0.98 -19.61
C PHE A 633 18.78 -1.28 -21.07
N GLY A 634 18.44 -0.25 -21.83
CA GLY A 634 18.17 -0.37 -23.28
C GLY A 634 19.36 -0.84 -24.11
N ALA A 635 20.59 -0.68 -23.61
CA ALA A 635 21.78 -1.20 -24.24
C ALA A 635 21.97 -2.72 -24.09
N LEU A 636 21.17 -3.39 -23.26
CA LEU A 636 21.20 -4.85 -23.08
C LEU A 636 20.43 -5.53 -24.20
N SER A 637 21.12 -5.93 -25.25
CA SER A 637 20.53 -6.41 -26.52
C SER A 637 19.77 -7.75 -26.46
N GLY A 638 19.87 -8.49 -25.35
CA GLY A 638 19.27 -9.83 -25.24
C GLY A 638 17.97 -9.90 -24.46
N VAL A 639 17.57 -8.82 -23.82
CA VAL A 639 16.35 -8.75 -22.99
C VAL A 639 15.72 -7.36 -23.10
N ASN A 640 14.41 -7.31 -22.86
CA ASN A 640 13.72 -6.03 -22.65
C ASN A 640 13.75 -5.71 -21.17
N ALA A 641 14.57 -4.74 -20.79
CA ALA A 641 14.69 -4.27 -19.40
C ALA A 641 14.48 -2.76 -19.34
N PHE A 642 13.72 -2.31 -18.34
CA PHE A 642 13.50 -0.88 -18.10
C PHE A 642 13.28 -0.61 -16.61
N PRO A 643 13.77 0.54 -16.11
CA PRO A 643 13.54 0.95 -14.74
C PRO A 643 12.13 1.54 -14.60
N ILE A 644 11.44 1.13 -13.55
CA ILE A 644 10.11 1.62 -13.18
C ILE A 644 10.22 2.19 -11.77
N THR A 645 9.80 3.43 -11.58
CA THR A 645 9.56 3.97 -10.24
C THR A 645 8.14 3.61 -9.81
N PRO A 646 7.91 3.22 -8.54
CA PRO A 646 6.57 2.93 -8.05
C PRO A 646 5.62 4.10 -8.30
N PRO A 647 4.45 3.86 -8.89
CA PRO A 647 3.50 4.93 -9.14
C PRO A 647 2.90 5.47 -7.84
N SER A 648 2.48 6.73 -7.86
CA SER A 648 1.80 7.38 -6.75
C SER A 648 0.33 6.92 -6.64
N LEU A 649 -0.33 7.23 -5.50
CA LEU A 649 -1.75 7.00 -5.25
C LEU A 649 -2.21 5.54 -5.42
N GLY A 650 -1.35 4.57 -5.06
CA GLY A 650 -1.73 3.16 -5.05
C GLY A 650 -2.04 2.56 -6.43
N GLN A 651 -1.61 3.20 -7.51
CA GLN A 651 -1.70 2.61 -8.84
C GLN A 651 -0.83 1.36 -8.92
N GLY A 652 -1.30 0.33 -9.61
CA GLY A 652 -0.54 -0.90 -9.79
C GLY A 652 0.71 -0.68 -10.67
N PHE A 653 1.81 -1.36 -10.37
CA PHE A 653 3.04 -1.31 -11.19
C PHE A 653 2.83 -1.67 -12.67
N ARG A 654 1.74 -2.36 -12.99
CA ARG A 654 1.37 -2.77 -14.35
C ARG A 654 0.39 -1.82 -15.02
N GLU A 655 -0.22 -0.89 -14.30
CA GLU A 655 -1.11 0.11 -14.87
C GLU A 655 -0.28 1.12 -15.66
N ARG A 656 -0.45 1.13 -16.96
CA ARG A 656 0.17 2.08 -17.88
C ARG A 656 -0.89 3.02 -18.44
N PRO A 657 -0.56 4.27 -18.74
CA PRO A 657 -1.51 5.23 -19.32
C PRO A 657 -2.12 4.73 -20.63
N LEU A 658 -1.39 3.88 -21.35
CA LEU A 658 -1.82 3.32 -22.62
C LEU A 658 -1.47 1.83 -22.68
N ASN A 659 -2.48 0.98 -22.85
CA ASN A 659 -2.33 -0.45 -23.05
C ASN A 659 -2.82 -0.82 -24.45
N PHE A 660 -1.91 -1.32 -25.30
CA PHE A 660 -2.23 -1.85 -26.61
C PHE A 660 -2.27 -3.36 -26.55
N VAL A 661 -3.38 -3.94 -27.00
CA VAL A 661 -3.52 -5.39 -27.18
C VAL A 661 -3.47 -5.68 -28.67
N ILE A 662 -2.44 -6.40 -29.10
CA ILE A 662 -2.33 -6.91 -30.48
C ILE A 662 -2.83 -8.34 -30.45
N GLN A 663 -3.86 -8.62 -31.24
CA GLN A 663 -4.41 -9.97 -31.38
C GLN A 663 -3.88 -10.57 -32.70
N THR A 664 -3.50 -11.82 -32.62
CA THR A 664 -3.20 -12.64 -33.81
C THR A 664 -4.09 -13.87 -33.79
N SER A 665 -4.56 -14.29 -34.96
CA SER A 665 -5.35 -15.51 -35.14
C SER A 665 -4.43 -16.70 -35.40
#